data_5d55e7400ddbbdeb329a9bee05109ff1
#
_entry.id   5d55e7400ddbbdeb329a9bee05109ff1
#
_cell.length_a   1.000
_cell.length_b   1.000
_cell.length_c   1.000
_cell.angle_alpha   90.00
_cell.angle_beta   90.00
_cell.angle_gamma   90.00
#
_symmetry.space_group_name_H-M   'P 1'
#
loop_
_entity.id
_entity.type
_entity.pdbx_description
1 polymer ?
#
loop_
_entity_poly.entity_id
_entity_poly.type
_entity_poly.pdbx_seq_one_letter_code
_entity_poly.pdbx_strand_id
1 'polypeptide(L)'
;MIELLAPAGSMEALKAAVESGADAIYLSGKMFGARAYANNFDEQGLKEAIEFAHLRNVKIHVTVNTLVDNSEIPALADYFRFLYEIGADAVLVQDLGAARLAQLVAPDLPLHASTQMTVNNLAGVLALQELGFSRVVLSREVTLKDIIHICRNSDVEIEVFAHGALCVCYSGQCLMSSMIGGRSGNRGRCAQPCRLPYTLVDKNNNNVLKDAGQYLLSPRDMNTLELIPEFIEAGVVSLKLEGRMKKPEYVAVVVDAYRQKINSYYSHTELQEDIQKNLSQIFNRDFTTAYLEKKQGKFMMSDKRPNNRGRLVGRVIRYDDNKRQAIMKLTDDVNIGDTIDFWVKVGGRVNTNVSKIIYKNKEITSASAGMEVIIPVPNRVHPHDRIFKVFDANLMQKARSYYTSASPIRKINLNIEAIAKLNEPFMLKATDEDGYSAQITSDFIVETALKRAMDKSTVQKQMERLGNTIYQLENLSCTIDENVIVPMSVMNDTRRLLIEKLMSMRLEAYHRPQIDKIDNTIWQQDLASKSFNQTNRPQLVVAVDTIAKVQTAIDNQANIVLFGGESYNHQFITAEMYAEATRLCREANIKIAFATPRIMRDNEQTAFTNWLTKIKDIAPDMIYAHTLAQMYLIKQFTDITIWADFSFNVYNDVTLTFLNNYGIKGATVSPELNFKQIKTLNEASTLPLECIVHGNMELMVSEYCVLGSFLGNLDKGTCTKPCEKNNYWL
;
A
#
# COMPACT_ATOMS: atom_id res chain seq x y z
N MET A 1 10.85 0.58 17.78
CA MET A 1 10.99 1.60 16.68
C MET A 1 9.89 1.32 15.67
N ILE A 2 9.28 2.36 15.08
CA ILE A 2 8.25 2.18 14.04
C ILE A 2 8.84 1.52 12.80
N GLU A 3 8.13 0.54 12.22
CA GLU A 3 8.55 -0.19 11.02
C GLU A 3 8.40 0.67 9.76
N LEU A 4 9.41 0.72 8.92
CA LEU A 4 9.35 1.35 7.59
C LEU A 4 9.16 0.28 6.52
N LEU A 5 7.93 0.18 5.99
CA LEU A 5 7.53 -0.81 5.00
C LEU A 5 7.64 -0.25 3.58
N ALA A 6 8.60 -0.75 2.81
CA ALA A 6 8.90 -0.26 1.47
C ALA A 6 8.33 -1.15 0.36
N PRO A 7 8.02 -0.59 -0.84
CA PRO A 7 7.56 -1.34 -1.99
C PRO A 7 8.71 -1.96 -2.78
N ALA A 8 8.54 -3.17 -3.32
CA ALA A 8 9.42 -3.69 -4.36
C ALA A 8 8.62 -4.36 -5.49
N GLY A 9 8.89 -3.94 -6.73
CA GLY A 9 8.34 -4.54 -7.96
C GLY A 9 9.40 -5.29 -8.78
N SER A 10 10.66 -5.27 -8.38
CA SER A 10 11.77 -5.98 -8.98
C SER A 10 12.88 -6.19 -7.95
N MET A 11 13.86 -7.05 -8.26
CA MET A 11 15.01 -7.31 -7.40
C MET A 11 15.88 -6.06 -7.17
N GLU A 12 16.03 -5.19 -8.17
CA GLU A 12 16.74 -3.92 -8.01
C GLU A 12 16.01 -2.98 -7.04
N ALA A 13 14.66 -2.93 -7.11
CA ALA A 13 13.86 -2.13 -6.20
C ALA A 13 13.91 -2.68 -4.76
N LEU A 14 13.97 -4.01 -4.60
CA LEU A 14 14.16 -4.66 -3.31
C LEU A 14 15.52 -4.31 -2.72
N LYS A 15 16.61 -4.46 -3.49
CA LYS A 15 17.95 -4.06 -3.07
C LYS A 15 17.99 -2.58 -2.67
N ALA A 16 17.42 -1.71 -3.51
CA ALA A 16 17.34 -0.27 -3.24
C ALA A 16 16.63 0.02 -1.91
N ALA A 17 15.50 -0.65 -1.62
CA ALA A 17 14.75 -0.49 -0.38
C ALA A 17 15.52 -0.98 0.86
N VAL A 18 16.10 -2.18 0.79
CA VAL A 18 16.88 -2.76 1.90
C VAL A 18 18.09 -1.90 2.22
N GLU A 19 18.89 -1.54 1.22
CA GLU A 19 20.13 -0.81 1.40
C GLU A 19 19.90 0.67 1.79
N SER A 20 18.72 1.25 1.50
CA SER A 20 18.34 2.59 1.95
C SER A 20 17.63 2.61 3.32
N GLY A 21 17.43 1.46 3.98
CA GLY A 21 17.03 1.37 5.37
C GLY A 21 15.58 0.97 5.65
N ALA A 22 14.92 0.22 4.76
CA ALA A 22 13.64 -0.41 5.06
C ALA A 22 13.78 -1.50 6.14
N ASP A 23 12.76 -1.64 7.00
CA ASP A 23 12.66 -2.73 7.99
C ASP A 23 11.85 -3.90 7.45
N ALA A 24 10.93 -3.61 6.53
CA ALA A 24 10.11 -4.62 5.85
C ALA A 24 9.85 -4.20 4.41
N ILE A 25 9.60 -5.19 3.55
CA ILE A 25 9.31 -4.99 2.13
C ILE A 25 8.01 -5.68 1.77
N TYR A 26 7.10 -4.98 1.10
CA TYR A 26 5.97 -5.64 0.48
C TYR A 26 6.17 -5.78 -1.03
N LEU A 27 5.96 -7.00 -1.50
CA LEU A 27 6.12 -7.38 -2.89
C LEU A 27 5.02 -8.35 -3.33
N SER A 28 5.04 -8.80 -4.58
CA SER A 28 4.05 -9.73 -5.12
C SER A 28 4.69 -10.77 -6.01
N GLY A 29 4.18 -11.98 -5.93
CA GLY A 29 4.35 -12.93 -7.01
C GLY A 29 3.59 -12.54 -8.27
N LYS A 30 3.73 -13.32 -9.34
CA LYS A 30 3.02 -13.13 -10.62
C LYS A 30 1.51 -13.35 -10.50
N MET A 31 1.05 -14.07 -9.46
CA MET A 31 -0.36 -14.38 -9.20
C MET A 31 -0.91 -13.58 -8.02
N PHE A 32 -2.21 -13.35 -8.00
CA PHE A 32 -3.01 -12.84 -6.88
C PHE A 32 -2.63 -11.45 -6.32
N GLY A 33 -1.82 -10.67 -7.01
CA GLY A 33 -1.38 -9.36 -6.56
C GLY A 33 -2.09 -8.19 -7.25
N ALA A 34 -2.45 -7.13 -6.48
CA ALA A 34 -3.19 -5.95 -6.96
C ALA A 34 -2.43 -5.04 -7.95
N ARG A 35 -1.25 -5.39 -8.40
CA ARG A 35 -0.46 -4.67 -9.42
C ARG A 35 0.00 -5.66 -10.50
N ALA A 36 -0.96 -6.22 -11.25
CA ALA A 36 -0.71 -7.24 -12.28
C ALA A 36 0.27 -6.78 -13.38
N TYR A 37 0.40 -5.47 -13.61
CA TYR A 37 1.30 -4.89 -14.62
C TYR A 37 2.68 -4.49 -14.09
N ALA A 38 2.99 -4.72 -12.81
CA ALA A 38 4.36 -4.66 -12.31
C ALA A 38 5.15 -5.89 -12.79
N ASN A 39 6.48 -5.84 -12.77
CA ASN A 39 7.31 -6.99 -13.15
C ASN A 39 7.01 -8.22 -12.29
N ASN A 40 6.78 -8.00 -10.98
CA ASN A 40 6.52 -9.01 -9.98
C ASN A 40 7.57 -10.15 -9.99
N PHE A 41 7.54 -11.00 -8.97
CA PHE A 41 8.52 -12.09 -8.82
C PHE A 41 7.91 -13.42 -9.24
N ASP A 42 8.67 -14.27 -9.94
CA ASP A 42 8.34 -15.69 -10.04
C ASP A 42 8.75 -16.42 -8.75
N GLU A 43 8.51 -17.73 -8.69
CA GLU A 43 8.77 -18.52 -7.49
C GLU A 43 10.24 -18.49 -7.09
N GLN A 44 11.15 -18.61 -8.05
CA GLN A 44 12.58 -18.53 -7.79
C GLN A 44 12.98 -17.14 -7.31
N GLY A 45 12.47 -16.09 -7.97
CA GLY A 45 12.71 -14.71 -7.58
C GLY A 45 12.16 -14.37 -6.19
N LEU A 46 11.03 -14.98 -5.76
CA LEU A 46 10.52 -14.85 -4.40
C LEU A 46 11.47 -15.45 -3.37
N LYS A 47 12.00 -16.65 -3.61
CA LYS A 47 13.01 -17.28 -2.74
C LYS A 47 14.23 -16.39 -2.59
N GLU A 48 14.83 -15.96 -3.72
CA GLU A 48 16.00 -15.09 -3.74
C GLU A 48 15.73 -13.73 -3.01
N ALA A 49 14.54 -13.17 -3.18
CA ALA A 49 14.14 -11.93 -2.51
C ALA A 49 14.04 -12.10 -0.99
N ILE A 50 13.45 -13.19 -0.53
CA ILE A 50 13.30 -13.51 0.90
C ILE A 50 14.67 -13.76 1.53
N GLU A 51 15.52 -14.62 0.93
CA GLU A 51 16.86 -14.90 1.41
C GLU A 51 17.71 -13.61 1.50
N PHE A 52 17.66 -12.77 0.45
CA PHE A 52 18.40 -11.50 0.43
C PHE A 52 17.96 -10.57 1.57
N ALA A 53 16.66 -10.47 1.83
CA ALA A 53 16.10 -9.63 2.88
C ALA A 53 16.40 -10.19 4.28
N HIS A 54 16.17 -11.48 4.50
CA HIS A 54 16.39 -12.14 5.78
C HIS A 54 17.86 -12.11 6.22
N LEU A 55 18.81 -12.25 5.29
CA LEU A 55 20.24 -12.05 5.60
C LEU A 55 20.53 -10.67 6.19
N ARG A 56 19.67 -9.67 5.97
CA ARG A 56 19.80 -8.28 6.46
C ARG A 56 18.77 -7.90 7.53
N ASN A 57 18.12 -8.92 8.10
CA ASN A 57 17.06 -8.75 9.10
C ASN A 57 15.94 -7.83 8.62
N VAL A 58 15.49 -8.02 7.35
CA VAL A 58 14.38 -7.31 6.72
C VAL A 58 13.27 -8.30 6.41
N LYS A 59 12.04 -7.99 6.86
CA LYS A 59 10.86 -8.83 6.65
C LYS A 59 10.31 -8.72 5.23
N ILE A 60 9.69 -9.80 4.75
CA ILE A 60 8.99 -9.83 3.46
C ILE A 60 7.51 -10.12 3.63
N HIS A 61 6.68 -9.14 3.26
CA HIS A 61 5.22 -9.26 3.24
C HIS A 61 4.73 -9.46 1.81
N VAL A 62 4.16 -10.63 1.51
CA VAL A 62 3.70 -10.94 0.14
C VAL A 62 2.25 -10.53 -0.05
N THR A 63 1.97 -9.76 -1.10
CA THR A 63 0.60 -9.33 -1.39
C THR A 63 -0.16 -10.40 -2.17
N VAL A 64 -1.25 -10.90 -1.57
CA VAL A 64 -2.25 -11.80 -2.14
C VAL A 64 -3.61 -11.09 -2.05
N ASN A 65 -3.64 -9.87 -2.55
CA ASN A 65 -4.69 -8.88 -2.26
C ASN A 65 -5.57 -8.55 -3.47
N THR A 66 -5.95 -9.58 -4.22
CA THR A 66 -6.99 -9.52 -5.24
C THR A 66 -8.18 -10.38 -4.83
N LEU A 67 -9.36 -10.12 -5.38
CA LEU A 67 -10.48 -11.06 -5.34
C LEU A 67 -10.12 -12.32 -6.14
N VAL A 68 -10.62 -13.47 -5.73
CA VAL A 68 -10.26 -14.78 -6.28
C VAL A 68 -11.50 -15.50 -6.77
N ASP A 69 -11.45 -16.06 -7.97
CA ASP A 69 -12.51 -16.86 -8.57
C ASP A 69 -12.47 -18.30 -8.05
N ASN A 70 -13.62 -18.99 -8.01
CA ASN A 70 -13.69 -20.39 -7.58
C ASN A 70 -12.68 -21.30 -8.28
N SER A 71 -12.45 -21.09 -9.56
CA SER A 71 -11.48 -21.87 -10.34
C SER A 71 -10.02 -21.64 -9.93
N GLU A 72 -9.73 -20.57 -9.21
CA GLU A 72 -8.39 -20.20 -8.74
C GLU A 72 -8.09 -20.70 -7.32
N ILE A 73 -9.09 -21.17 -6.57
CA ILE A 73 -8.95 -21.60 -5.16
C ILE A 73 -7.87 -22.68 -4.98
N PRO A 74 -7.82 -23.77 -5.80
CA PRO A 74 -6.77 -24.79 -5.63
C PRO A 74 -5.35 -24.21 -5.83
N ALA A 75 -5.17 -23.36 -6.83
CA ALA A 75 -3.88 -22.72 -7.08
C ALA A 75 -3.50 -21.73 -5.96
N LEU A 76 -4.48 -21.06 -5.37
CA LEU A 76 -4.26 -20.17 -4.22
C LEU A 76 -3.85 -20.96 -2.97
N ALA A 77 -4.43 -22.13 -2.71
CA ALA A 77 -4.03 -23.00 -1.61
C ALA A 77 -2.57 -23.45 -1.75
N ASP A 78 -2.18 -23.94 -2.94
CA ASP A 78 -0.80 -24.31 -3.25
C ASP A 78 0.15 -23.10 -3.10
N TYR A 79 -0.31 -21.90 -3.46
CA TYR A 79 0.47 -20.68 -3.33
C TYR A 79 0.68 -20.26 -1.87
N PHE A 80 -0.32 -20.37 -0.99
CA PHE A 80 -0.14 -20.09 0.44
C PHE A 80 0.85 -21.06 1.10
N ARG A 81 0.76 -22.37 0.74
CA ARG A 81 1.73 -23.36 1.20
C ARG A 81 3.15 -22.99 0.76
N PHE A 82 3.32 -22.68 -0.52
CA PHE A 82 4.62 -22.25 -1.07
C PHE A 82 5.16 -21.02 -0.34
N LEU A 83 4.34 -19.98 -0.12
CA LEU A 83 4.76 -18.77 0.58
C LEU A 83 5.19 -19.05 2.02
N TYR A 84 4.48 -19.94 2.71
CA TYR A 84 4.86 -20.38 4.05
C TYR A 84 6.23 -21.09 4.03
N GLU A 85 6.39 -22.08 3.18
CA GLU A 85 7.61 -22.90 3.09
C GLU A 85 8.86 -22.11 2.73
N ILE A 86 8.74 -21.08 1.88
CA ILE A 86 9.87 -20.21 1.54
C ILE A 86 10.15 -19.12 2.57
N GLY A 87 9.38 -19.05 3.66
CA GLY A 87 9.62 -18.14 4.78
C GLY A 87 9.02 -16.74 4.64
N ALA A 88 7.97 -16.51 3.84
CA ALA A 88 7.29 -15.22 3.82
C ALA A 88 6.81 -14.82 5.23
N ASP A 89 7.15 -13.62 5.71
CA ASP A 89 6.85 -13.19 7.08
C ASP A 89 5.37 -12.88 7.30
N ALA A 90 4.66 -12.46 6.26
CA ALA A 90 3.22 -12.26 6.28
C ALA A 90 2.63 -12.26 4.87
N VAL A 91 1.31 -12.43 4.77
CA VAL A 91 0.56 -12.20 3.54
C VAL A 91 -0.49 -11.11 3.74
N LEU A 92 -0.61 -10.21 2.76
CA LEU A 92 -1.65 -9.18 2.73
C LEU A 92 -2.82 -9.68 1.88
N VAL A 93 -4.02 -9.77 2.45
CA VAL A 93 -5.21 -10.29 1.77
C VAL A 93 -6.34 -9.25 1.73
N GLN A 94 -7.18 -9.35 0.69
CA GLN A 94 -8.42 -8.58 0.54
C GLN A 94 -9.65 -9.47 0.64
N ASP A 95 -9.61 -10.63 0.02
CA ASP A 95 -10.70 -11.59 -0.11
C ASP A 95 -10.85 -12.38 1.20
N LEU A 96 -12.05 -12.42 1.78
CA LEU A 96 -12.31 -13.14 3.03
C LEU A 96 -12.16 -14.65 2.88
N GLY A 97 -12.50 -15.19 1.70
CA GLY A 97 -12.25 -16.60 1.36
C GLY A 97 -10.77 -16.90 1.26
N ALA A 98 -9.97 -16.00 0.66
CA ALA A 98 -8.52 -16.14 0.64
C ALA A 98 -7.93 -16.10 2.05
N ALA A 99 -8.42 -15.22 2.94
CA ALA A 99 -8.00 -15.17 4.34
C ALA A 99 -8.31 -16.51 5.05
N ARG A 100 -9.53 -17.04 4.90
CA ARG A 100 -9.91 -18.32 5.47
C ARG A 100 -9.07 -19.47 4.93
N LEU A 101 -8.82 -19.48 3.63
CA LEU A 101 -7.99 -20.50 2.98
C LEU A 101 -6.55 -20.48 3.53
N ALA A 102 -5.95 -19.29 3.69
CA ALA A 102 -4.62 -19.16 4.29
C ALA A 102 -4.58 -19.72 5.71
N GLN A 103 -5.59 -19.46 6.55
CA GLN A 103 -5.69 -20.02 7.90
C GLN A 103 -5.83 -21.55 7.92
N LEU A 104 -6.47 -22.14 6.91
CA LEU A 104 -6.62 -23.59 6.80
C LEU A 104 -5.34 -24.27 6.30
N VAL A 105 -4.66 -23.65 5.33
CA VAL A 105 -3.47 -24.21 4.66
C VAL A 105 -2.19 -23.98 5.46
N ALA A 106 -2.04 -22.78 6.00
CA ALA A 106 -0.82 -22.33 6.69
C ALA A 106 -1.21 -21.49 7.92
N PRO A 107 -1.74 -22.13 9.00
CA PRO A 107 -2.29 -21.41 10.16
C PRO A 107 -1.30 -20.48 10.85
N ASP A 108 0.00 -20.80 10.78
CA ASP A 108 1.06 -19.98 11.37
C ASP A 108 1.56 -18.85 10.45
N LEU A 109 1.00 -18.69 9.24
CA LEU A 109 1.35 -17.60 8.34
C LEU A 109 0.58 -16.34 8.73
N PRO A 110 1.24 -15.27 9.22
CA PRO A 110 0.57 -14.06 9.66
C PRO A 110 -0.27 -13.42 8.57
N LEU A 111 -1.51 -13.04 8.90
CA LEU A 111 -2.44 -12.37 8.00
C LEU A 111 -2.48 -10.87 8.27
N HIS A 112 -2.20 -10.07 7.25
CA HIS A 112 -2.38 -8.64 7.26
C HIS A 112 -3.60 -8.25 6.40
N ALA A 113 -4.52 -7.49 6.96
CA ALA A 113 -5.66 -6.97 6.21
C ALA A 113 -5.21 -5.88 5.24
N SER A 114 -5.41 -6.10 3.94
CA SER A 114 -5.12 -5.08 2.93
C SER A 114 -6.03 -3.85 3.09
N THR A 115 -5.54 -2.66 2.74
CA THR A 115 -6.38 -1.45 2.66
C THR A 115 -7.61 -1.63 1.75
N GLN A 116 -7.59 -2.63 0.85
CA GLN A 116 -8.71 -2.98 -0.02
C GLN A 116 -9.87 -3.67 0.73
N MET A 117 -9.70 -4.06 2.00
CA MET A 117 -10.79 -4.49 2.89
C MET A 117 -11.61 -3.31 3.43
N THR A 118 -11.24 -2.08 3.09
CA THR A 118 -11.99 -0.84 3.40
C THR A 118 -12.19 -0.61 4.91
N VAL A 119 -11.14 -0.81 5.71
CA VAL A 119 -11.19 -0.64 7.17
C VAL A 119 -10.83 0.81 7.53
N ASN A 120 -11.79 1.52 8.10
CA ASN A 120 -11.69 2.97 8.35
C ASN A 120 -12.19 3.40 9.73
N ASN A 121 -12.47 2.45 10.63
CA ASN A 121 -12.97 2.70 11.97
C ASN A 121 -12.58 1.58 12.95
N LEU A 122 -12.74 1.84 14.25
CA LEU A 122 -12.39 0.89 15.31
C LEU A 122 -13.17 -0.43 15.21
N ALA A 123 -14.49 -0.38 14.95
CA ALA A 123 -15.30 -1.60 14.87
C ALA A 123 -14.82 -2.55 13.76
N GLY A 124 -14.37 -2.03 12.62
CA GLY A 124 -13.78 -2.83 11.55
C GLY A 124 -12.44 -3.45 11.94
N VAL A 125 -11.64 -2.74 12.71
CA VAL A 125 -10.37 -3.27 13.25
C VAL A 125 -10.64 -4.39 14.24
N LEU A 126 -11.58 -4.21 15.18
CA LEU A 126 -11.96 -5.24 16.15
C LEU A 126 -12.54 -6.48 15.49
N ALA A 127 -13.36 -6.31 14.44
CA ALA A 127 -13.87 -7.42 13.64
C ALA A 127 -12.74 -8.25 13.03
N LEU A 128 -11.70 -7.62 12.49
CA LEU A 128 -10.54 -8.31 11.92
C LEU A 128 -9.65 -8.94 13.00
N GLN A 129 -9.54 -8.31 14.17
CA GLN A 129 -8.85 -8.90 15.32
C GLN A 129 -9.51 -10.22 15.75
N GLU A 130 -10.85 -10.27 15.86
CA GLU A 130 -11.60 -11.49 16.15
C GLU A 130 -11.43 -12.56 15.05
N LEU A 131 -11.21 -12.14 13.80
CA LEU A 131 -10.97 -13.02 12.66
C LEU A 131 -9.52 -13.50 12.55
N GLY A 132 -8.65 -13.15 13.53
CA GLY A 132 -7.28 -13.63 13.61
C GLY A 132 -6.28 -12.90 12.70
N PHE A 133 -6.59 -11.68 12.25
CA PHE A 133 -5.60 -10.86 11.59
C PHE A 133 -4.62 -10.27 12.59
N SER A 134 -3.33 -10.34 12.29
CA SER A 134 -2.26 -9.78 13.12
C SER A 134 -1.99 -8.30 12.85
N ARG A 135 -2.37 -7.80 11.66
CA ARG A 135 -2.16 -6.40 11.25
C ARG A 135 -3.30 -5.89 10.37
N VAL A 136 -3.66 -4.62 10.53
CA VAL A 136 -4.66 -3.95 9.71
C VAL A 136 -4.05 -2.74 9.03
N VAL A 137 -4.12 -2.70 7.67
CA VAL A 137 -3.76 -1.53 6.88
C VAL A 137 -5.00 -0.64 6.75
N LEU A 138 -5.02 0.47 7.46
CA LEU A 138 -6.16 1.39 7.43
C LEU A 138 -6.38 2.01 6.05
N SER A 139 -7.63 2.37 5.77
CA SER A 139 -7.99 3.19 4.62
C SER A 139 -7.28 4.55 4.67
N ARG A 140 -6.98 5.13 3.50
CA ARG A 140 -6.25 6.41 3.39
C ARG A 140 -7.10 7.62 3.73
N GLU A 141 -8.37 7.40 3.94
CA GLU A 141 -9.41 8.39 4.27
C GLU A 141 -9.54 8.65 5.78
N VAL A 142 -8.85 7.85 6.61
CA VAL A 142 -8.88 7.96 8.08
C VAL A 142 -8.12 9.21 8.54
N THR A 143 -8.68 9.95 9.50
CA THR A 143 -8.02 11.12 10.09
C THR A 143 -6.98 10.73 11.14
N LEU A 144 -6.00 11.60 11.43
CA LEU A 144 -5.01 11.35 12.48
C LEU A 144 -5.69 11.13 13.85
N LYS A 145 -6.77 11.85 14.14
CA LYS A 145 -7.55 11.67 15.36
C LYS A 145 -8.13 10.25 15.47
N ASP A 146 -8.68 9.74 14.35
CA ASP A 146 -9.28 8.41 14.33
C ASP A 146 -8.20 7.33 14.41
N ILE A 147 -7.03 7.53 13.78
CA ILE A 147 -5.86 6.64 13.93
C ILE A 147 -5.45 6.53 15.40
N ILE A 148 -5.30 7.66 16.11
CA ILE A 148 -4.99 7.68 17.54
C ILE A 148 -6.05 6.91 18.36
N HIS A 149 -7.34 7.11 18.04
CA HIS A 149 -8.44 6.41 18.71
C HIS A 149 -8.36 4.89 18.46
N ILE A 150 -8.13 4.47 17.24
CA ILE A 150 -8.02 3.05 16.86
C ILE A 150 -6.81 2.40 17.55
N CYS A 151 -5.63 3.01 17.46
CA CYS A 151 -4.41 2.44 18.06
C CYS A 151 -4.52 2.27 19.59
N ARG A 152 -5.26 3.15 20.28
CA ARG A 152 -5.44 3.08 21.74
C ARG A 152 -6.48 2.06 22.19
N ASN A 153 -7.35 1.59 21.30
CA ASN A 153 -8.49 0.73 21.63
C ASN A 153 -8.48 -0.61 20.89
N SER A 154 -7.35 -0.99 20.28
CA SER A 154 -7.15 -2.30 19.65
C SER A 154 -5.77 -2.86 19.96
N ASP A 155 -5.66 -4.19 20.04
CA ASP A 155 -4.40 -4.90 20.28
C ASP A 155 -3.72 -5.36 19.00
N VAL A 156 -4.40 -5.21 17.84
CA VAL A 156 -3.86 -5.58 16.53
C VAL A 156 -2.93 -4.49 16.00
N GLU A 157 -1.88 -4.89 15.30
CA GLU A 157 -0.94 -3.94 14.70
C GLU A 157 -1.61 -3.03 13.66
N ILE A 158 -1.40 -1.72 13.78
CA ILE A 158 -1.95 -0.73 12.84
C ILE A 158 -0.86 -0.25 11.90
N GLU A 159 -1.15 -0.38 10.58
CA GLU A 159 -0.31 0.09 9.48
C GLU A 159 -1.02 1.23 8.72
N VAL A 160 -0.30 2.31 8.44
CA VAL A 160 -0.83 3.47 7.69
C VAL A 160 0.02 3.78 6.47
N PHE A 161 -0.59 4.27 5.40
CA PHE A 161 0.17 4.83 4.27
C PHE A 161 0.79 6.16 4.68
N ALA A 162 2.07 6.34 4.30
CA ALA A 162 2.84 7.54 4.61
C ALA A 162 3.28 8.33 3.36
N HIS A 163 3.49 7.66 2.21
CA HIS A 163 3.96 8.34 1.00
C HIS A 163 3.42 7.70 -0.27
N GLY A 164 3.27 8.53 -1.32
CA GLY A 164 3.02 8.09 -2.70
C GLY A 164 1.59 8.27 -3.17
N ALA A 165 1.20 7.52 -4.19
CA ALA A 165 -0.05 7.73 -4.91
C ALA A 165 -1.29 7.48 -4.07
N LEU A 166 -2.24 8.43 -4.10
CA LEU A 166 -3.58 8.28 -3.51
C LEU A 166 -4.57 7.73 -4.55
N CYS A 167 -5.55 6.97 -4.07
CA CYS A 167 -6.78 6.65 -4.77
C CYS A 167 -7.86 7.68 -4.42
N VAL A 168 -8.71 8.07 -5.38
CA VAL A 168 -9.84 8.99 -5.12
C VAL A 168 -11.01 8.24 -4.47
N CYS A 169 -11.11 6.94 -4.73
CA CYS A 169 -12.13 6.05 -4.17
C CYS A 169 -11.56 5.30 -2.98
N TYR A 170 -12.40 4.94 -2.02
CA TYR A 170 -12.03 3.93 -1.01
C TYR A 170 -11.49 2.68 -1.70
N SER A 171 -10.32 2.23 -1.26
CA SER A 171 -9.66 1.06 -1.85
C SER A 171 -10.51 -0.19 -1.64
N GLY A 172 -10.73 -0.99 -2.70
CA GLY A 172 -11.62 -2.15 -2.68
C GLY A 172 -13.06 -1.86 -3.14
N GLN A 173 -13.48 -0.58 -3.20
CA GLN A 173 -14.85 -0.18 -3.50
C GLN A 173 -15.04 0.41 -4.91
N CYS A 174 -13.98 0.45 -5.74
CA CYS A 174 -14.05 1.07 -7.06
C CYS A 174 -14.41 0.07 -8.15
N LEU A 175 -15.54 0.30 -8.81
CA LEU A 175 -16.02 -0.46 -9.98
C LEU A 175 -15.81 0.28 -11.31
N MET A 176 -15.34 1.53 -11.29
CA MET A 176 -15.26 2.38 -12.48
C MET A 176 -14.40 1.76 -13.59
N SER A 177 -13.24 1.20 -13.26
CA SER A 177 -12.33 0.61 -14.25
C SER A 177 -12.87 -0.68 -14.85
N SER A 178 -13.61 -1.50 -14.10
CA SER A 178 -14.22 -2.73 -14.59
C SER A 178 -15.46 -2.46 -15.43
N MET A 179 -16.36 -1.59 -14.99
CA MET A 179 -17.62 -1.33 -15.68
C MET A 179 -17.44 -0.53 -16.96
N ILE A 180 -16.48 0.40 -17.03
CA ILE A 180 -16.20 1.19 -18.25
C ILE A 180 -15.30 0.43 -19.22
N GLY A 181 -14.27 -0.27 -18.74
CA GLY A 181 -13.21 -0.82 -19.57
C GLY A 181 -12.92 -2.31 -19.38
N GLY A 182 -13.73 -3.06 -18.63
CA GLY A 182 -13.55 -4.49 -18.38
C GLY A 182 -12.28 -4.84 -17.57
N ARG A 183 -11.64 -3.84 -16.91
CA ARG A 183 -10.38 -4.00 -16.18
C ARG A 183 -10.60 -3.81 -14.70
N SER A 184 -10.85 -4.90 -13.97
CA SER A 184 -11.12 -4.83 -12.54
C SER A 184 -9.92 -4.31 -11.73
N GLY A 185 -10.16 -3.26 -10.93
CA GLY A 185 -9.22 -2.76 -9.94
C GLY A 185 -9.02 -3.74 -8.79
N ASN A 186 -10.08 -4.45 -8.39
CA ASN A 186 -10.07 -5.47 -7.34
C ASN A 186 -9.36 -6.77 -7.77
N ARG A 187 -9.12 -6.92 -9.08
CA ARG A 187 -8.33 -8.00 -9.67
C ARG A 187 -6.96 -7.51 -10.19
N GLY A 188 -6.47 -6.39 -9.67
CA GLY A 188 -5.14 -5.87 -9.96
C GLY A 188 -4.95 -5.20 -11.33
N ARG A 189 -6.02 -4.96 -12.10
CA ARG A 189 -5.95 -4.51 -13.51
C ARG A 189 -6.46 -3.09 -13.73
N CYS A 190 -6.50 -2.25 -12.68
CA CYS A 190 -7.03 -0.89 -12.76
C CYS A 190 -6.39 -0.07 -13.90
N ALA A 191 -7.23 0.49 -14.78
CA ALA A 191 -6.81 1.38 -15.87
C ALA A 191 -6.60 2.84 -15.45
N GLN A 192 -6.85 3.16 -14.17
CA GLN A 192 -6.78 4.51 -13.60
C GLN A 192 -7.68 5.54 -14.33
N PRO A 193 -8.98 5.26 -14.58
CA PRO A 193 -9.87 6.20 -15.26
C PRO A 193 -9.97 7.54 -14.51
N CYS A 194 -9.85 7.56 -13.18
CA CYS A 194 -9.81 8.79 -12.38
C CYS A 194 -8.64 9.75 -12.74
N ARG A 195 -7.64 9.30 -13.50
CA ARG A 195 -6.51 10.14 -13.97
C ARG A 195 -6.71 10.69 -15.39
N LEU A 196 -7.87 10.44 -16.01
CA LEU A 196 -8.26 11.00 -17.28
C LEU A 196 -8.85 12.41 -17.12
N PRO A 197 -8.93 13.20 -18.22
CA PRO A 197 -9.59 14.51 -18.16
C PRO A 197 -11.12 14.35 -18.08
N TYR A 198 -11.74 15.20 -17.26
CA TYR A 198 -13.19 15.30 -17.06
C TYR A 198 -13.65 16.75 -17.12
N THR A 199 -14.87 16.95 -17.53
CA THR A 199 -15.54 18.25 -17.54
C THR A 199 -16.82 18.17 -16.71
N LEU A 200 -16.95 19.05 -15.73
CA LEU A 200 -18.19 19.17 -14.94
C LEU A 200 -19.18 20.06 -15.69
N VAL A 201 -20.34 19.51 -16.01
CA VAL A 201 -21.38 20.22 -16.80
C VAL A 201 -22.70 20.32 -16.03
N ASP A 202 -23.49 21.36 -16.34
CA ASP A 202 -24.86 21.54 -15.90
C ASP A 202 -25.87 20.78 -16.82
N LYS A 203 -27.17 20.92 -16.51
CA LYS A 203 -28.27 20.31 -17.29
C LYS A 203 -28.31 20.76 -18.77
N ASN A 204 -27.68 21.87 -19.11
CA ASN A 204 -27.61 22.41 -20.48
C ASN A 204 -26.26 22.05 -21.16
N ASN A 205 -25.48 21.16 -20.56
CA ASN A 205 -24.16 20.74 -21.07
C ASN A 205 -23.10 21.85 -21.06
N ASN A 206 -23.28 22.91 -20.25
CA ASN A 206 -22.30 23.99 -20.11
C ASN A 206 -21.22 23.60 -19.08
N ASN A 207 -19.96 23.81 -19.42
CA ASN A 207 -18.88 23.67 -18.46
C ASN A 207 -19.00 24.72 -17.35
N VAL A 208 -19.18 24.23 -16.10
CA VAL A 208 -19.35 25.11 -14.93
C VAL A 208 -18.04 25.45 -14.23
N LEU A 209 -16.88 24.88 -14.66
CA LEU A 209 -15.57 25.07 -14.07
C LEU A 209 -14.58 25.70 -15.08
N LYS A 210 -14.78 26.98 -15.41
CA LYS A 210 -13.96 27.67 -16.41
C LYS A 210 -12.47 27.82 -16.06
N ASP A 211 -12.14 27.94 -14.77
CA ASP A 211 -10.77 28.18 -14.26
C ASP A 211 -10.10 26.94 -13.66
N ALA A 212 -10.79 25.80 -13.59
CA ALA A 212 -10.22 24.54 -13.11
C ALA A 212 -9.44 23.81 -14.20
N GLY A 213 -8.53 22.95 -13.80
CA GLY A 213 -7.91 21.97 -14.71
C GLY A 213 -8.90 20.85 -15.11
N GLN A 214 -8.48 19.99 -16.02
CA GLN A 214 -9.32 18.90 -16.55
C GLN A 214 -9.24 17.61 -15.71
N TYR A 215 -8.25 17.48 -14.81
CA TYR A 215 -8.03 16.24 -14.06
C TYR A 215 -8.71 16.30 -12.67
N LEU A 216 -10.02 16.50 -12.68
CA LEU A 216 -10.84 16.78 -11.50
C LEU A 216 -10.83 15.67 -10.44
N LEU A 217 -10.58 14.41 -10.86
CA LEU A 217 -10.54 13.22 -10.01
C LEU A 217 -9.11 12.72 -9.75
N SER A 218 -8.07 13.48 -10.13
CA SER A 218 -6.67 13.06 -10.00
C SER A 218 -6.05 13.55 -8.69
N PRO A 219 -5.95 12.74 -7.61
CA PRO A 219 -5.35 13.18 -6.36
C PRO A 219 -3.86 13.52 -6.50
N ARG A 220 -3.39 14.44 -5.65
CA ARG A 220 -1.96 14.63 -5.37
C ARG A 220 -1.36 13.40 -4.73
N ASP A 221 -0.03 13.34 -4.67
CA ASP A 221 0.65 12.30 -3.93
C ASP A 221 0.64 12.60 -2.42
N MET A 222 0.50 11.56 -1.63
CA MET A 222 0.61 11.64 -0.17
C MET A 222 2.07 11.89 0.22
N ASN A 223 2.29 12.79 1.15
CA ASN A 223 3.57 13.01 1.82
C ASN A 223 3.30 13.42 3.27
N THR A 224 3.64 12.54 4.19
CA THR A 224 3.42 12.71 5.63
C THR A 224 4.72 12.73 6.42
N LEU A 225 5.83 13.10 5.77
CA LEU A 225 7.16 13.11 6.39
C LEU A 225 7.18 13.90 7.70
N GLU A 226 6.46 15.02 7.74
CA GLU A 226 6.40 15.86 8.94
C GLU A 226 5.46 15.34 10.03
N LEU A 227 4.59 14.36 9.70
CA LEU A 227 3.68 13.72 10.66
C LEU A 227 4.24 12.42 11.27
N ILE A 228 5.52 12.10 11.04
CA ILE A 228 6.16 10.91 11.62
C ILE A 228 6.12 10.93 13.15
N PRO A 229 6.43 12.03 13.86
CA PRO A 229 6.30 12.08 15.31
C PRO A 229 4.90 11.70 15.78
N GLU A 230 3.86 12.28 15.18
CA GLU A 230 2.46 12.04 15.53
C GLU A 230 2.05 10.58 15.32
N PHE A 231 2.52 9.93 14.26
CA PHE A 231 2.28 8.51 14.04
C PHE A 231 2.95 7.62 15.11
N ILE A 232 4.18 7.95 15.48
CA ILE A 232 4.91 7.21 16.53
C ILE A 232 4.18 7.37 17.88
N GLU A 233 3.79 8.59 18.24
CA GLU A 233 3.08 8.90 19.48
C GLU A 233 1.66 8.31 19.50
N ALA A 234 1.03 8.16 18.34
CA ALA A 234 -0.27 7.50 18.18
C ALA A 234 -0.20 5.99 18.45
N GLY A 235 0.98 5.37 18.35
CA GLY A 235 1.17 3.92 18.47
C GLY A 235 1.05 3.17 17.14
N VAL A 236 1.19 3.87 15.99
CA VAL A 236 1.27 3.21 14.67
C VAL A 236 2.51 2.33 14.61
N VAL A 237 2.33 1.06 14.21
CA VAL A 237 3.42 0.08 14.17
C VAL A 237 4.20 0.15 12.87
N SER A 238 3.53 0.43 11.73
CA SER A 238 4.17 0.39 10.41
C SER A 238 3.75 1.55 9.51
N LEU A 239 4.74 2.17 8.86
CA LEU A 239 4.59 3.21 7.85
C LEU A 239 4.79 2.64 6.44
N LYS A 240 3.72 2.57 5.66
CA LYS A 240 3.74 2.02 4.31
C LYS A 240 4.00 3.07 3.25
N LEU A 241 5.01 2.83 2.41
CA LEU A 241 5.33 3.65 1.25
C LEU A 241 4.71 3.05 -0.01
N GLU A 242 3.93 3.83 -0.78
CA GLU A 242 3.37 3.36 -2.06
C GLU A 242 4.37 3.57 -3.20
N GLY A 243 4.56 2.55 -4.05
CA GLY A 243 5.51 2.70 -5.15
C GLY A 243 5.91 1.42 -5.88
N ARG A 244 5.17 0.31 -5.79
CA ARG A 244 5.53 -1.00 -6.40
C ARG A 244 5.77 -0.95 -7.92
N MET A 245 5.15 0.01 -8.62
CA MET A 245 5.37 0.25 -10.06
C MET A 245 6.40 1.35 -10.34
N LYS A 246 7.10 1.83 -9.32
CA LYS A 246 8.11 2.88 -9.45
C LYS A 246 9.50 2.26 -9.69
N LYS A 247 10.40 3.10 -10.25
CA LYS A 247 11.81 2.70 -10.47
C LYS A 247 12.57 2.54 -9.15
N PRO A 248 13.65 1.74 -9.12
CA PRO A 248 14.49 1.56 -7.93
C PRO A 248 14.97 2.88 -7.31
N GLU A 249 15.31 3.87 -8.14
CA GLU A 249 15.79 5.19 -7.66
C GLU A 249 14.72 5.92 -6.84
N TYR A 250 13.43 5.83 -7.25
CA TYR A 250 12.33 6.38 -6.46
C TYR A 250 12.24 5.71 -5.09
N VAL A 251 12.34 4.38 -5.07
CA VAL A 251 12.26 3.60 -3.83
C VAL A 251 13.41 3.99 -2.91
N ALA A 252 14.65 4.03 -3.41
CA ALA A 252 15.82 4.43 -2.64
C ALA A 252 15.66 5.81 -1.99
N VAL A 253 15.28 6.84 -2.78
CA VAL A 253 15.16 8.23 -2.28
C VAL A 253 14.05 8.36 -1.25
N VAL A 254 12.90 7.71 -1.47
CA VAL A 254 11.77 7.80 -0.55
C VAL A 254 12.08 7.07 0.76
N VAL A 255 12.62 5.86 0.69
CA VAL A 255 12.99 5.08 1.89
C VAL A 255 14.08 5.80 2.69
N ASP A 256 15.14 6.27 2.04
CA ASP A 256 16.23 7.03 2.69
C ASP A 256 15.69 8.28 3.43
N ALA A 257 14.79 9.04 2.79
CA ALA A 257 14.18 10.23 3.41
C ALA A 257 13.36 9.90 4.66
N TYR A 258 12.50 8.88 4.58
CA TYR A 258 11.69 8.45 5.73
C TYR A 258 12.55 7.83 6.83
N ARG A 259 13.56 7.04 6.49
CA ARG A 259 14.52 6.47 7.45
C ARG A 259 15.27 7.57 8.20
N GLN A 260 15.79 8.57 7.50
CA GLN A 260 16.47 9.71 8.14
C GLN A 260 15.55 10.45 9.11
N LYS A 261 14.30 10.70 8.74
CA LYS A 261 13.33 11.38 9.62
C LYS A 261 12.99 10.53 10.86
N ILE A 262 12.78 9.21 10.69
CA ILE A 262 12.55 8.29 11.81
C ILE A 262 13.75 8.28 12.75
N ASN A 263 14.97 8.13 12.21
CA ASN A 263 16.19 8.13 13.02
C ASN A 263 16.39 9.45 13.75
N SER A 264 16.16 10.59 13.07
CA SER A 264 16.23 11.94 13.67
C SER A 264 15.29 12.08 14.88
N TYR A 265 14.07 11.54 14.80
CA TYR A 265 13.12 11.53 15.92
C TYR A 265 13.66 10.74 17.12
N TYR A 266 14.12 9.51 16.93
CA TYR A 266 14.60 8.66 18.03
C TYR A 266 15.95 9.11 18.60
N SER A 267 16.83 9.70 17.80
CA SER A 267 18.13 10.19 18.25
C SER A 267 18.10 11.66 18.73
N HIS A 268 16.94 12.33 18.60
CA HIS A 268 16.79 13.76 18.91
C HIS A 268 17.80 14.67 18.18
N THR A 269 18.13 14.32 16.93
CA THR A 269 19.08 15.08 16.10
C THR A 269 18.35 15.84 15.00
N GLU A 270 18.87 16.99 14.61
CA GLU A 270 18.36 17.74 13.45
C GLU A 270 18.82 17.10 12.14
N LEU A 271 17.97 17.17 11.12
CA LEU A 271 18.31 16.74 9.77
C LEU A 271 19.29 17.71 9.12
N GLN A 272 20.39 17.19 8.58
CA GLN A 272 21.41 18.00 7.91
C GLN A 272 21.06 18.31 6.44
N GLU A 273 20.24 17.47 5.79
CA GLU A 273 19.81 17.65 4.40
C GLU A 273 18.35 18.05 4.31
N ASP A 274 17.99 18.85 3.30
CA ASP A 274 16.59 19.11 2.95
C ASP A 274 16.00 17.91 2.20
N ILE A 275 15.59 16.90 2.98
CA ILE A 275 15.01 15.65 2.45
C ILE A 275 13.68 15.87 1.72
N GLN A 276 12.90 16.93 2.06
CA GLN A 276 11.71 17.33 1.32
C GLN A 276 12.05 17.76 -0.13
N LYS A 277 13.21 18.39 -0.32
CA LYS A 277 13.74 18.76 -1.63
C LYS A 277 13.96 17.51 -2.49
N ASN A 278 14.55 16.45 -1.94
CA ASN A 278 14.80 15.20 -2.62
C ASN A 278 13.50 14.48 -3.01
N LEU A 279 12.51 14.42 -2.08
CA LEU A 279 11.19 13.85 -2.36
C LEU A 279 10.47 14.58 -3.50
N SER A 280 10.50 15.93 -3.50
CA SER A 280 9.87 16.72 -4.56
C SER A 280 10.61 16.62 -5.89
N GLN A 281 11.90 16.28 -5.89
CA GLN A 281 12.70 16.10 -7.09
C GLN A 281 12.51 14.74 -7.73
N ILE A 282 12.44 13.65 -6.93
CA ILE A 282 12.36 12.29 -7.50
C ILE A 282 11.01 12.04 -8.19
N PHE A 283 9.92 12.55 -7.63
CA PHE A 283 8.60 12.49 -8.25
C PHE A 283 7.65 13.50 -7.60
N ASN A 284 6.98 14.32 -8.42
CA ASN A 284 6.13 15.41 -7.92
C ASN A 284 4.85 15.56 -8.77
N ARG A 285 3.70 15.22 -8.17
CA ARG A 285 2.34 15.58 -8.64
C ARG A 285 1.66 16.57 -7.70
N ASP A 286 2.43 17.38 -7.02
CA ASP A 286 2.15 18.10 -5.79
C ASP A 286 1.87 17.11 -4.62
N PHE A 287 2.09 17.58 -3.40
CA PHE A 287 1.90 16.80 -2.20
C PHE A 287 0.67 17.22 -1.41
N THR A 288 0.15 16.27 -0.63
CA THR A 288 -0.93 16.48 0.32
C THR A 288 -0.73 15.53 1.52
N THR A 289 -1.18 15.94 2.70
CA THR A 289 -1.31 15.07 3.87
C THR A 289 -2.60 14.25 3.83
N ALA A 290 -3.31 14.27 2.69
CA ALA A 290 -4.60 13.63 2.50
C ALA A 290 -5.64 14.08 3.57
N TYR A 291 -6.35 13.12 4.16
CA TYR A 291 -7.41 13.39 5.13
C TYR A 291 -6.89 13.51 6.57
N LEU A 292 -5.62 13.23 6.83
CA LEU A 292 -5.02 13.21 8.16
C LEU A 292 -5.21 14.53 8.92
N GLU A 293 -5.01 15.67 8.26
CA GLU A 293 -5.14 17.00 8.84
C GLU A 293 -6.47 17.70 8.49
N LYS A 294 -7.48 16.98 8.02
CA LYS A 294 -8.78 17.52 7.57
C LYS A 294 -8.70 18.60 6.48
N LYS A 295 -7.61 18.67 5.73
CA LYS A 295 -7.46 19.55 4.58
C LYS A 295 -8.21 18.97 3.38
N GLN A 296 -9.47 19.35 3.22
CA GLN A 296 -10.35 18.92 2.14
C GLN A 296 -10.44 19.98 1.03
N GLY A 297 -11.04 19.61 -0.10
CA GLY A 297 -11.31 20.51 -1.20
C GLY A 297 -10.33 20.40 -2.35
N LYS A 298 -10.27 21.45 -3.20
CA LYS A 298 -9.46 21.45 -4.43
C LYS A 298 -7.96 21.21 -4.21
N PHE A 299 -7.43 21.46 -3.02
CA PHE A 299 -6.03 21.21 -2.67
C PHE A 299 -5.66 19.74 -2.62
N MET A 300 -6.64 18.84 -2.55
CA MET A 300 -6.43 17.40 -2.64
C MET A 300 -6.07 16.95 -4.06
N MET A 301 -6.41 17.74 -5.09
CA MET A 301 -6.33 17.32 -6.49
C MET A 301 -5.18 18.00 -7.24
N SER A 302 -4.56 17.23 -8.12
CA SER A 302 -3.61 17.70 -9.12
C SER A 302 -4.36 17.94 -10.45
N ASP A 303 -5.37 18.85 -10.39
CA ASP A 303 -6.35 19.10 -11.45
C ASP A 303 -5.76 19.55 -12.79
N LYS A 304 -4.59 20.20 -12.74
CA LYS A 304 -3.92 20.72 -13.95
C LYS A 304 -3.08 19.67 -14.68
N ARG A 305 -2.49 18.71 -13.96
CA ARG A 305 -1.61 17.68 -14.54
C ARG A 305 -1.53 16.42 -13.68
N PRO A 306 -1.74 15.22 -14.27
CA PRO A 306 -1.70 13.95 -13.53
C PRO A 306 -0.28 13.34 -13.47
N ASN A 307 0.71 13.95 -14.14
CA ASN A 307 2.08 13.43 -14.29
C ASN A 307 3.10 14.19 -13.44
N ASN A 308 4.32 13.63 -13.35
CA ASN A 308 5.45 14.28 -12.70
C ASN A 308 5.71 15.70 -13.29
N ARG A 309 5.83 16.68 -12.41
CA ARG A 309 6.15 18.08 -12.78
C ARG A 309 7.64 18.39 -12.72
N GLY A 310 8.38 17.65 -11.92
CA GLY A 310 9.69 18.08 -11.47
C GLY A 310 9.62 19.25 -10.49
N ARG A 311 10.76 19.87 -10.20
CA ARG A 311 10.92 20.99 -9.27
C ARG A 311 11.18 22.29 -10.03
N LEU A 312 10.52 23.37 -9.65
CA LEU A 312 10.73 24.69 -10.24
C LEU A 312 12.15 25.19 -9.90
N VAL A 313 12.99 25.41 -10.91
CA VAL A 313 14.39 25.82 -10.74
C VAL A 313 14.69 27.19 -11.32
N GLY A 314 13.75 27.86 -11.99
CA GLY A 314 13.99 29.20 -12.50
C GLY A 314 12.98 29.69 -13.54
N ARG A 315 13.32 30.78 -14.18
CA ARG A 315 12.56 31.40 -15.27
C ARG A 315 13.49 31.87 -16.37
N VAL A 316 13.00 31.81 -17.60
CA VAL A 316 13.69 32.37 -18.78
C VAL A 316 13.68 33.89 -18.71
N ILE A 317 14.85 34.52 -18.89
CA ILE A 317 15.00 35.96 -19.09
C ILE A 317 14.86 36.30 -20.57
N ARG A 318 15.64 35.65 -21.44
CA ARG A 318 15.59 35.78 -22.89
C ARG A 318 16.13 34.54 -23.60
N TYR A 319 15.84 34.40 -24.87
CA TYR A 319 16.37 33.37 -25.76
C TYR A 319 17.15 34.00 -26.89
N ASP A 320 18.29 33.46 -27.24
CA ASP A 320 19.11 33.79 -28.38
C ASP A 320 18.90 32.77 -29.50
N ASP A 321 18.11 33.13 -30.52
CA ASP A 321 17.77 32.26 -31.62
C ASP A 321 19.00 31.82 -32.45
N ASN A 322 20.01 32.74 -32.60
CA ASN A 322 21.20 32.46 -33.40
C ASN A 322 22.10 31.40 -32.72
N LYS A 323 22.27 31.54 -31.39
CA LYS A 323 23.10 30.62 -30.60
C LYS A 323 22.34 29.43 -30.05
N ARG A 324 21.02 29.40 -30.17
CA ARG A 324 20.12 28.44 -29.56
C ARG A 324 20.40 28.30 -28.06
N GLN A 325 20.39 29.39 -27.34
CA GLN A 325 20.73 29.48 -25.92
C GLN A 325 19.65 30.26 -25.17
N ALA A 326 19.26 29.72 -23.99
CA ALA A 326 18.41 30.44 -23.07
C ALA A 326 19.25 31.10 -21.96
N ILE A 327 18.99 32.38 -21.67
CA ILE A 327 19.46 33.07 -20.49
C ILE A 327 18.36 32.97 -19.45
N MET A 328 18.68 32.43 -18.29
CA MET A 328 17.73 32.15 -17.24
C MET A 328 18.21 32.58 -15.88
N LYS A 329 17.26 32.99 -15.03
CA LYS A 329 17.51 33.28 -13.61
C LYS A 329 17.08 32.08 -12.80
N LEU A 330 18.02 31.52 -12.04
CA LEU A 330 17.79 30.35 -11.22
C LEU A 330 17.17 30.72 -9.87
N THR A 331 16.28 29.90 -9.40
CA THR A 331 15.70 29.92 -8.04
C THR A 331 16.12 28.71 -7.22
N ASP A 332 16.82 27.76 -7.85
CA ASP A 332 17.36 26.56 -7.25
C ASP A 332 18.55 26.03 -8.07
N ASP A 333 19.23 25.00 -7.57
CA ASP A 333 20.46 24.49 -8.17
C ASP A 333 20.21 23.74 -9.49
N VAL A 334 21.12 23.92 -10.44
CA VAL A 334 21.17 23.17 -11.71
C VAL A 334 22.59 22.70 -11.98
N ASN A 335 22.76 21.43 -12.33
CA ASN A 335 24.04 20.78 -12.56
C ASN A 335 24.14 20.24 -14.00
N ILE A 336 25.36 20.06 -14.50
CA ILE A 336 25.58 19.31 -15.74
C ILE A 336 25.03 17.89 -15.57
N GLY A 337 24.33 17.39 -16.61
CA GLY A 337 23.64 16.10 -16.58
C GLY A 337 22.19 16.16 -16.12
N ASP A 338 21.73 17.25 -15.51
CA ASP A 338 20.32 17.46 -15.19
C ASP A 338 19.47 17.52 -16.47
N THR A 339 18.20 17.16 -16.37
CA THR A 339 17.22 17.42 -17.43
C THR A 339 16.22 18.47 -16.97
N ILE A 340 16.02 19.50 -17.77
CA ILE A 340 15.11 20.60 -17.48
C ILE A 340 14.03 20.72 -18.55
N ASP A 341 12.80 21.03 -18.09
CA ASP A 341 11.62 21.29 -18.91
C ASP A 341 11.26 22.78 -18.85
N PHE A 342 11.13 23.40 -20.00
CA PHE A 342 10.55 24.73 -20.14
C PHE A 342 9.06 24.61 -20.44
N TRP A 343 8.23 25.26 -19.64
CA TRP A 343 6.78 25.26 -19.84
C TRP A 343 6.39 26.45 -20.70
N VAL A 344 6.23 26.21 -22.00
CA VAL A 344 5.89 27.22 -23.00
C VAL A 344 4.38 27.33 -23.17
N LYS A 345 3.89 28.54 -23.49
CA LYS A 345 2.45 28.82 -23.65
C LYS A 345 1.84 28.08 -24.84
N VAL A 346 2.60 27.93 -25.93
CA VAL A 346 2.19 27.27 -27.17
C VAL A 346 3.19 26.15 -27.46
N GLY A 347 2.69 24.93 -27.73
CA GLY A 347 3.55 23.78 -28.04
C GLY A 347 3.95 22.90 -26.85
N GLY A 348 3.48 23.17 -25.62
CA GLY A 348 3.60 22.27 -24.49
C GLY A 348 4.89 22.39 -23.68
N ARG A 349 5.89 21.54 -23.90
CA ARG A 349 7.16 21.51 -23.18
C ARG A 349 8.35 21.46 -24.13
N VAL A 350 9.39 22.21 -23.79
CA VAL A 350 10.71 22.05 -24.40
C VAL A 350 11.61 21.39 -23.35
N ASN A 351 12.12 20.22 -23.68
CA ASN A 351 13.01 19.45 -22.82
C ASN A 351 14.45 19.60 -23.29
N THR A 352 15.40 19.73 -22.36
CA THR A 352 16.83 19.72 -22.67
C THR A 352 17.64 19.08 -21.57
N ASN A 353 18.70 18.36 -21.97
CA ASN A 353 19.77 17.94 -21.07
C ASN A 353 20.75 19.11 -20.89
N VAL A 354 21.11 19.38 -19.65
CA VAL A 354 22.09 20.40 -19.30
C VAL A 354 23.49 19.87 -19.60
N SER A 355 23.96 20.08 -20.82
CA SER A 355 25.31 19.68 -21.27
C SER A 355 26.39 20.72 -20.97
N LYS A 356 25.95 21.98 -20.77
CA LYS A 356 26.84 23.11 -20.57
C LYS A 356 26.15 24.22 -19.81
N ILE A 357 26.84 24.83 -18.83
CA ILE A 357 26.37 25.98 -18.06
C ILE A 357 27.43 27.08 -18.20
N ILE A 358 27.01 28.28 -18.62
CA ILE A 358 27.90 29.45 -18.75
C ILE A 358 27.45 30.50 -17.75
N TYR A 359 28.37 30.93 -16.89
CA TYR A 359 28.19 32.01 -15.93
C TYR A 359 29.33 33.02 -16.06
N LYS A 360 29.00 34.32 -16.27
CA LYS A 360 30.00 35.40 -16.47
C LYS A 360 31.08 35.02 -17.50
N ASN A 361 30.67 34.47 -18.65
CA ASN A 361 31.51 33.99 -19.74
C ASN A 361 32.49 32.86 -19.43
N LYS A 362 32.31 32.16 -18.30
CA LYS A 362 33.05 30.94 -17.92
C LYS A 362 32.13 29.73 -17.88
N GLU A 363 32.64 28.60 -18.34
CA GLU A 363 31.93 27.33 -18.17
C GLU A 363 32.07 26.85 -16.72
N ILE A 364 30.96 26.42 -16.15
CA ILE A 364 30.87 25.87 -14.80
C ILE A 364 30.08 24.56 -14.83
N THR A 365 30.29 23.69 -13.84
CA THR A 365 29.62 22.37 -13.74
C THR A 365 28.33 22.42 -12.92
N SER A 366 28.19 23.43 -12.06
CA SER A 366 27.06 23.63 -11.17
C SER A 366 26.73 25.08 -11.03
N ALA A 367 25.45 25.43 -10.94
CA ALA A 367 24.96 26.78 -10.72
C ALA A 367 23.90 26.79 -9.62
N SER A 368 23.96 27.77 -8.73
CA SER A 368 23.11 27.89 -7.56
C SER A 368 21.97 28.90 -7.74
N ALA A 369 21.01 28.88 -6.83
CA ALA A 369 19.93 29.86 -6.75
C ALA A 369 20.47 31.31 -6.79
N GLY A 370 19.75 32.19 -7.50
CA GLY A 370 20.12 33.62 -7.69
C GLY A 370 21.03 33.87 -8.88
N MET A 371 21.72 32.88 -9.44
CA MET A 371 22.60 33.06 -10.59
C MET A 371 21.80 33.28 -11.89
N GLU A 372 22.37 34.10 -12.78
CA GLU A 372 21.93 34.22 -14.17
C GLU A 372 22.89 33.43 -15.07
N VAL A 373 22.37 32.36 -15.67
CA VAL A 373 23.17 31.41 -16.45
C VAL A 373 22.66 31.29 -17.88
N ILE A 374 23.54 30.84 -18.76
CA ILE A 374 23.24 30.54 -20.16
C ILE A 374 23.34 29.04 -20.33
N ILE A 375 22.27 28.41 -20.87
CA ILE A 375 22.23 27.00 -21.18
C ILE A 375 21.81 26.80 -22.64
N PRO A 376 22.42 25.87 -23.39
CA PRO A 376 21.98 25.50 -24.73
C PRO A 376 20.58 24.89 -24.67
N VAL A 377 19.65 25.38 -25.49
CA VAL A 377 18.27 24.90 -25.58
C VAL A 377 17.89 24.75 -27.07
N PRO A 378 17.57 23.55 -27.56
CA PRO A 378 17.44 23.31 -29.00
C PRO A 378 16.25 24.01 -29.64
N ASN A 379 15.18 24.23 -28.89
CA ASN A 379 13.95 24.85 -29.36
C ASN A 379 13.69 26.18 -28.66
N ARG A 380 13.00 27.09 -29.36
CA ARG A 380 12.69 28.43 -28.87
C ARG A 380 11.86 28.40 -27.59
N VAL A 381 12.29 29.18 -26.59
CA VAL A 381 11.60 29.46 -25.35
C VAL A 381 11.38 30.97 -25.20
N HIS A 382 10.46 31.39 -24.34
CA HIS A 382 10.07 32.79 -24.24
C HIS A 382 10.37 33.36 -22.85
N PRO A 383 10.56 34.70 -22.76
CA PRO A 383 10.70 35.39 -21.48
C PRO A 383 9.55 35.00 -20.52
N HIS A 384 9.92 34.81 -19.25
CA HIS A 384 9.04 34.39 -18.15
C HIS A 384 8.57 32.93 -18.19
N ASP A 385 8.90 32.08 -19.19
CA ASP A 385 8.64 30.65 -19.16
C ASP A 385 9.27 30.05 -17.92
N ARG A 386 8.49 29.19 -17.25
CA ARG A 386 8.93 28.48 -16.04
C ARG A 386 9.80 27.29 -16.40
N ILE A 387 10.85 27.08 -15.60
CA ILE A 387 11.84 26.01 -15.81
C ILE A 387 11.71 25.02 -14.67
N PHE A 388 11.49 23.76 -15.01
CA PHE A 388 11.40 22.68 -14.03
C PHE A 388 12.51 21.66 -14.24
N LYS A 389 13.21 21.27 -13.18
CA LYS A 389 14.17 20.17 -13.19
C LYS A 389 13.38 18.87 -13.03
N VAL A 390 13.36 18.05 -14.09
CA VAL A 390 12.62 16.78 -14.15
C VAL A 390 13.51 15.56 -13.90
N PHE A 391 14.83 15.75 -14.00
CA PHE A 391 15.83 14.75 -13.67
C PHE A 391 17.02 15.45 -13.01
N ASP A 392 17.44 14.95 -11.86
CA ASP A 392 18.61 15.43 -11.10
C ASP A 392 19.69 14.35 -11.15
N ALA A 393 20.81 14.68 -11.83
CA ALA A 393 21.88 13.74 -12.08
C ALA A 393 22.55 13.23 -10.80
N ASN A 394 22.81 14.14 -9.85
CA ASN A 394 23.46 13.82 -8.59
C ASN A 394 22.58 12.96 -7.68
N LEU A 395 21.31 13.33 -7.53
CA LEU A 395 20.33 12.54 -6.76
C LEU A 395 20.17 11.14 -7.35
N MET A 396 20.08 11.03 -8.68
CA MET A 396 19.94 9.74 -9.35
C MET A 396 21.21 8.88 -9.23
N GLN A 397 22.40 9.50 -9.25
CA GLN A 397 23.64 8.76 -9.00
C GLN A 397 23.70 8.23 -7.56
N LYS A 398 23.37 9.05 -6.56
CA LYS A 398 23.23 8.62 -5.15
C LYS A 398 22.21 7.47 -5.04
N ALA A 399 21.03 7.64 -5.63
CA ALA A 399 19.98 6.62 -5.57
C ALA A 399 20.39 5.28 -6.20
N ARG A 400 21.12 5.31 -7.32
CA ARG A 400 21.62 4.11 -7.99
C ARG A 400 22.65 3.38 -7.17
N SER A 401 23.50 4.08 -6.42
CA SER A 401 24.53 3.42 -5.60
C SER A 401 23.94 2.43 -4.60
N TYR A 402 22.69 2.62 -4.13
CA TYR A 402 22.03 1.69 -3.21
C TYR A 402 21.81 0.28 -3.80
N TYR A 403 21.68 0.14 -5.12
CA TYR A 403 21.41 -1.19 -5.72
C TYR A 403 22.44 -1.65 -6.74
N THR A 404 23.41 -0.78 -7.12
CA THR A 404 24.50 -1.15 -8.05
C THR A 404 25.83 -1.33 -7.36
N SER A 405 25.98 -0.94 -6.08
CA SER A 405 27.22 -1.13 -5.33
C SER A 405 27.55 -2.61 -5.17
N ALA A 406 28.81 -2.97 -5.46
CA ALA A 406 29.31 -4.32 -5.22
C ALA A 406 29.47 -4.63 -3.72
N SER A 407 29.63 -3.59 -2.88
CA SER A 407 29.69 -3.71 -1.41
C SER A 407 28.35 -3.26 -0.82
N PRO A 408 27.70 -4.10 0.03
CA PRO A 408 26.50 -3.69 0.75
C PRO A 408 26.73 -2.40 1.55
N ILE A 409 25.77 -1.50 1.52
CA ILE A 409 25.80 -0.24 2.29
C ILE A 409 25.35 -0.52 3.74
N ARG A 410 24.28 -1.32 3.89
CA ARG A 410 23.82 -1.78 5.19
C ARG A 410 24.69 -2.94 5.66
N LYS A 411 25.45 -2.73 6.73
CA LYS A 411 26.35 -3.71 7.34
C LYS A 411 25.85 -4.14 8.70
N ILE A 412 26.16 -5.39 9.05
CA ILE A 412 25.87 -6.01 10.34
C ILE A 412 27.21 -6.07 11.11
N ASN A 413 27.21 -5.63 12.36
CA ASN A 413 28.39 -5.67 13.20
C ASN A 413 28.76 -7.09 13.58
N LEU A 414 30.06 -7.42 13.48
CA LEU A 414 30.60 -8.75 13.71
C LEU A 414 31.74 -8.69 14.72
N ASN A 415 31.62 -9.48 15.77
CA ASN A 415 32.70 -9.72 16.74
C ASN A 415 33.38 -11.03 16.36
N ILE A 416 34.71 -11.00 16.17
CA ILE A 416 35.51 -12.17 15.82
C ILE A 416 36.49 -12.48 16.94
N GLU A 417 36.61 -13.75 17.29
CA GLU A 417 37.66 -14.32 18.14
C GLU A 417 38.56 -15.22 17.30
N ALA A 418 39.86 -14.93 17.29
CA ALA A 418 40.89 -15.73 16.58
C ALA A 418 41.77 -16.45 17.61
N ILE A 419 41.93 -17.77 17.46
CA ILE A 419 42.66 -18.61 18.37
C ILE A 419 43.76 -19.33 17.58
N ALA A 420 45.03 -19.10 17.95
CA ALA A 420 46.22 -19.73 17.33
C ALA A 420 47.16 -20.18 18.44
N LYS A 421 47.01 -21.44 18.89
CA LYS A 421 47.84 -22.08 19.89
C LYS A 421 48.77 -23.08 19.21
N LEU A 422 50.02 -23.13 19.64
CA LEU A 422 51.03 -24.00 19.08
C LEU A 422 50.59 -25.48 19.14
N ASN A 423 50.76 -26.20 18.01
CA ASN A 423 50.32 -27.58 17.80
C ASN A 423 48.80 -27.84 17.87
N GLU A 424 47.97 -26.79 17.92
CA GLU A 424 46.53 -26.90 17.77
C GLU A 424 46.08 -26.36 16.39
N PRO A 425 44.90 -26.78 15.87
CA PRO A 425 44.34 -26.18 14.66
C PRO A 425 44.02 -24.70 14.84
N PHE A 426 44.25 -23.88 13.80
CA PHE A 426 43.81 -22.49 13.81
C PHE A 426 42.27 -22.42 13.80
N MET A 427 41.69 -21.60 14.67
CA MET A 427 40.24 -21.50 14.86
C MET A 427 39.78 -20.04 14.84
N LEU A 428 38.63 -19.82 14.18
CA LEU A 428 37.91 -18.57 14.24
C LEU A 428 36.50 -18.82 14.78
N LYS A 429 36.04 -17.96 15.67
CA LYS A 429 34.65 -17.87 16.14
C LYS A 429 34.14 -16.47 15.84
N ALA A 430 32.89 -16.36 15.40
CA ALA A 430 32.25 -15.05 15.19
C ALA A 430 30.84 -15.04 15.74
N THR A 431 30.43 -13.86 16.27
CA THR A 431 29.08 -13.60 16.73
C THR A 431 28.66 -12.24 16.17
N ASP A 432 27.49 -12.19 15.52
CA ASP A 432 26.95 -10.93 15.00
C ASP A 432 26.09 -10.20 16.03
N GLU A 433 25.67 -8.98 15.70
CA GLU A 433 24.87 -8.12 16.60
C GLU A 433 23.48 -8.67 16.93
N ASP A 434 22.95 -9.59 16.09
CA ASP A 434 21.66 -10.26 16.30
C ASP A 434 21.83 -11.56 17.13
N GLY A 435 23.06 -11.94 17.51
CA GLY A 435 23.37 -13.08 18.37
C GLY A 435 23.63 -14.40 17.63
N TYR A 436 23.62 -14.43 16.30
CA TYR A 436 24.04 -15.61 15.55
C TYR A 436 25.54 -15.84 15.73
N SER A 437 25.92 -17.08 16.06
CA SER A 437 27.31 -17.43 16.36
C SER A 437 27.75 -18.68 15.61
N ALA A 438 28.90 -18.61 14.98
CA ALA A 438 29.53 -19.72 14.26
C ALA A 438 30.98 -19.87 14.62
N GLN A 439 31.49 -21.09 14.48
CA GLN A 439 32.90 -21.43 14.68
C GLN A 439 33.39 -22.32 13.55
N ILE A 440 34.61 -22.05 13.07
CA ILE A 440 35.31 -22.86 12.08
C ILE A 440 36.71 -23.15 12.61
N THR A 441 37.13 -24.41 12.51
CA THR A 441 38.48 -24.89 12.78
C THR A 441 39.11 -25.26 11.46
N SER A 442 40.31 -24.75 11.17
CA SER A 442 41.06 -25.08 9.96
C SER A 442 41.74 -26.45 10.06
N ASP A 443 42.08 -27.05 8.92
CA ASP A 443 42.91 -28.25 8.89
C ASP A 443 44.40 -27.94 9.16
N PHE A 444 44.79 -26.67 9.23
CA PHE A 444 46.12 -26.23 9.46
C PHE A 444 46.45 -26.23 10.95
N ILE A 445 47.51 -26.98 11.32
CA ILE A 445 48.05 -26.97 12.69
C ILE A 445 49.04 -25.81 12.83
N VAL A 446 48.84 -24.99 13.85
CA VAL A 446 49.67 -23.80 14.12
C VAL A 446 51.10 -24.23 14.42
N GLU A 447 52.04 -23.65 13.69
CA GLU A 447 53.47 -23.98 13.74
C GLU A 447 54.29 -22.85 14.37
N THR A 448 55.53 -23.16 14.80
CA THR A 448 56.50 -22.17 15.22
C THR A 448 56.97 -21.31 14.05
N ALA A 449 57.01 -20.00 14.20
CA ALA A 449 57.45 -19.08 13.15
C ALA A 449 58.94 -19.18 12.90
N LEU A 450 59.36 -19.45 11.63
CA LEU A 450 60.76 -19.53 11.24
C LEU A 450 61.43 -18.17 10.99
N LYS A 451 60.68 -17.15 10.55
CA LYS A 451 61.20 -15.82 10.20
C LYS A 451 60.49 -14.68 10.92
N ARG A 452 59.15 -14.67 10.87
CA ARG A 452 58.32 -13.62 11.47
C ARG A 452 57.09 -14.24 12.10
N ALA A 453 56.93 -14.03 13.38
CA ALA A 453 55.74 -14.45 14.11
C ALA A 453 54.51 -13.66 13.69
N MET A 454 53.35 -14.29 13.76
CA MET A 454 52.04 -13.66 13.55
C MET A 454 51.76 -12.70 14.72
N ASP A 455 51.29 -11.51 14.40
CA ASP A 455 50.88 -10.52 15.37
C ASP A 455 49.37 -10.20 15.20
N LYS A 456 48.77 -9.58 16.24
CA LYS A 456 47.37 -9.17 16.22
C LYS A 456 47.06 -8.26 15.02
N SER A 457 47.99 -7.41 14.63
CA SER A 457 47.78 -6.46 13.50
C SER A 457 47.63 -7.19 12.16
N THR A 458 48.36 -8.30 12.00
CA THR A 458 48.29 -9.17 10.80
C THR A 458 46.93 -9.88 10.75
N VAL A 459 46.47 -10.43 11.87
CA VAL A 459 45.13 -11.07 11.96
C VAL A 459 44.05 -10.04 11.68
N GLN A 460 44.11 -8.87 12.29
CA GLN A 460 43.13 -7.82 12.10
C GLN A 460 42.97 -7.42 10.62
N LYS A 461 44.08 -7.20 9.92
CA LYS A 461 44.05 -6.87 8.48
C LYS A 461 43.40 -7.96 7.61
N GLN A 462 43.47 -9.23 8.02
CA GLN A 462 42.79 -10.30 7.30
C GLN A 462 41.31 -10.39 7.67
N MET A 463 40.94 -10.18 8.94
CA MET A 463 39.54 -10.22 9.39
C MET A 463 38.76 -9.03 8.91
N GLU A 464 39.34 -7.88 8.72
CA GLU A 464 38.72 -6.67 8.14
C GLU A 464 38.32 -6.83 6.67
N ARG A 465 38.82 -7.86 5.95
CA ARG A 465 38.48 -8.10 4.54
C ARG A 465 37.09 -8.69 4.35
N LEU A 466 36.08 -7.96 4.77
CA LEU A 466 34.65 -8.32 4.72
C LEU A 466 33.86 -7.53 3.64
N GLY A 467 34.56 -6.74 2.80
CA GLY A 467 33.95 -5.73 1.94
C GLY A 467 32.75 -6.18 1.10
N ASN A 468 32.78 -7.40 0.54
CA ASN A 468 31.70 -7.93 -0.31
C ASN A 468 30.60 -8.67 0.49
N THR A 469 30.74 -8.77 1.83
CA THR A 469 29.77 -9.44 2.70
C THR A 469 28.86 -8.44 3.37
N ILE A 470 27.77 -8.94 3.98
CA ILE A 470 26.85 -8.14 4.78
C ILE A 470 27.48 -7.68 6.13
N TYR A 471 28.66 -8.15 6.47
CA TYR A 471 29.31 -7.92 7.76
C TYR A 471 30.36 -6.83 7.70
N GLN A 472 30.57 -6.17 8.85
CA GLN A 472 31.73 -5.34 9.16
C GLN A 472 32.31 -5.75 10.51
N LEU A 473 33.64 -5.76 10.62
CA LEU A 473 34.32 -6.10 11.86
C LEU A 473 34.12 -4.95 12.88
N GLU A 474 33.49 -5.26 13.99
CA GLU A 474 33.35 -4.33 15.13
C GLU A 474 34.47 -4.53 16.15
N ASN A 475 34.65 -5.78 16.60
CA ASN A 475 35.69 -6.13 17.56
C ASN A 475 36.44 -7.39 17.15
N LEU A 476 37.73 -7.41 17.47
CA LEU A 476 38.61 -8.58 17.30
C LEU A 476 39.31 -8.91 18.61
N SER A 477 39.03 -10.09 19.14
CA SER A 477 39.85 -10.72 20.20
C SER A 477 40.77 -11.75 19.62
N CYS A 478 42.01 -11.84 20.14
CA CYS A 478 42.99 -12.77 19.69
C CYS A 478 43.64 -13.49 20.86
N THR A 479 43.63 -14.84 20.82
CA THR A 479 44.38 -15.70 21.73
C THR A 479 45.49 -16.37 20.87
N ILE A 480 46.69 -15.79 20.88
CA ILE A 480 47.81 -16.17 20.03
C ILE A 480 49.00 -16.50 20.91
N ASP A 481 49.56 -17.71 20.80
CA ASP A 481 50.80 -18.07 21.48
C ASP A 481 51.98 -17.28 20.94
N GLU A 482 53.02 -17.18 21.74
CA GLU A 482 54.26 -16.51 21.33
C GLU A 482 54.94 -17.28 20.16
N ASN A 483 55.52 -16.53 19.24
CA ASN A 483 56.35 -17.06 18.15
C ASN A 483 55.65 -18.11 17.25
N VAL A 484 54.35 -17.98 17.01
CA VAL A 484 53.61 -18.87 16.10
C VAL A 484 53.32 -18.20 14.74
N ILE A 485 52.97 -19.03 13.75
CA ILE A 485 52.59 -18.59 12.41
C ILE A 485 51.36 -19.36 11.90
N VAL A 486 50.45 -18.61 11.24
CA VAL A 486 49.38 -19.16 10.39
C VAL A 486 49.48 -18.50 9.03
N PRO A 487 49.53 -19.27 7.91
CA PRO A 487 49.55 -18.70 6.57
C PRO A 487 48.35 -17.80 6.30
N MET A 488 48.57 -16.70 5.54
CA MET A 488 47.50 -15.76 5.20
C MET A 488 46.37 -16.43 4.38
N SER A 489 46.69 -17.42 3.54
CA SER A 489 45.70 -18.23 2.80
C SER A 489 44.78 -18.98 3.77
N VAL A 490 45.33 -19.64 4.78
CA VAL A 490 44.57 -20.37 5.81
C VAL A 490 43.63 -19.40 6.55
N MET A 491 44.14 -18.25 7.02
CA MET A 491 43.31 -17.24 7.68
C MET A 491 42.15 -16.76 6.78
N ASN A 492 42.39 -16.52 5.51
CA ASN A 492 41.39 -16.05 4.56
C ASN A 492 40.35 -17.14 4.24
N ASP A 493 40.78 -18.39 4.07
CA ASP A 493 39.84 -19.51 3.80
C ASP A 493 38.98 -19.80 5.03
N THR A 494 39.60 -19.84 6.23
CA THR A 494 38.84 -20.02 7.49
C THR A 494 37.82 -18.90 7.71
N ARG A 495 38.20 -17.62 7.45
CA ARG A 495 37.27 -16.50 7.51
C ARG A 495 36.12 -16.67 6.51
N ARG A 496 36.39 -17.04 5.25
CA ARG A 496 35.35 -17.25 4.24
C ARG A 496 34.34 -18.30 4.68
N LEU A 497 34.82 -19.46 5.12
CA LEU A 497 33.98 -20.54 5.62
C LEU A 497 33.18 -20.12 6.86
N LEU A 498 33.77 -19.33 7.77
CA LEU A 498 33.10 -18.80 8.93
C LEU A 498 31.93 -17.89 8.54
N ILE A 499 32.12 -16.98 7.60
CA ILE A 499 31.08 -16.08 7.11
C ILE A 499 29.98 -16.87 6.38
N GLU A 500 30.32 -17.81 5.53
CA GLU A 500 29.37 -18.68 4.83
C GLU A 500 28.49 -19.44 5.83
N LYS A 501 29.09 -20.04 6.87
CA LYS A 501 28.38 -20.74 7.93
C LYS A 501 27.46 -19.82 8.73
N LEU A 502 27.94 -18.63 9.08
CA LEU A 502 27.13 -17.65 9.81
C LEU A 502 25.91 -17.19 8.99
N MET A 503 26.08 -16.94 7.70
CA MET A 503 24.98 -16.60 6.79
C MET A 503 23.97 -17.75 6.67
N SER A 504 24.45 -19.00 6.57
CA SER A 504 23.56 -20.19 6.57
C SER A 504 22.74 -20.28 7.84
N MET A 505 23.35 -20.07 9.02
CA MET A 505 22.64 -20.10 10.30
C MET A 505 21.57 -19.00 10.40
N ARG A 506 21.86 -17.81 9.87
CA ARG A 506 20.84 -16.74 9.78
C ARG A 506 19.63 -17.16 8.95
N LEU A 507 19.85 -17.77 7.79
CA LEU A 507 18.75 -18.25 6.94
C LEU A 507 17.98 -19.43 7.56
N GLU A 508 18.69 -20.34 8.24
CA GLU A 508 18.06 -21.49 8.93
C GLU A 508 17.07 -21.04 9.99
N ALA A 509 17.29 -19.89 10.64
CA ALA A 509 16.38 -19.33 11.63
C ALA A 509 14.99 -18.95 11.05
N TYR A 510 14.89 -18.72 9.75
CA TYR A 510 13.64 -18.44 9.04
C TYR A 510 13.05 -19.68 8.36
N HIS A 511 13.73 -20.84 8.48
CA HIS A 511 13.27 -22.05 7.83
C HIS A 511 11.99 -22.54 8.48
N ARG A 512 10.99 -22.83 7.67
CA ARG A 512 9.72 -23.39 8.11
C ARG A 512 9.59 -24.85 7.60
N PRO A 513 8.94 -25.73 8.37
CA PRO A 513 8.71 -27.10 7.93
C PRO A 513 7.84 -27.12 6.67
N GLN A 514 8.04 -28.11 5.83
CA GLN A 514 7.13 -28.37 4.72
C GLN A 514 5.76 -28.76 5.25
N ILE A 515 4.71 -28.25 4.62
CA ILE A 515 3.32 -28.59 4.91
C ILE A 515 2.86 -29.63 3.90
N ASP A 516 2.30 -30.72 4.38
CA ASP A 516 1.68 -31.73 3.53
C ASP A 516 0.63 -31.10 2.61
N LYS A 517 0.54 -31.63 1.39
CA LYS A 517 -0.47 -31.17 0.45
C LYS A 517 -1.86 -31.45 1.04
N ILE A 518 -2.57 -30.41 1.39
CA ILE A 518 -3.93 -30.50 1.91
C ILE A 518 -4.84 -31.00 0.79
N ASP A 519 -5.67 -32.01 1.09
CA ASP A 519 -6.69 -32.45 0.14
C ASP A 519 -7.63 -31.28 -0.20
N ASN A 520 -7.86 -31.08 -1.48
CA ASN A 520 -8.73 -30.03 -2.02
C ASN A 520 -10.17 -30.08 -1.49
N THR A 521 -10.50 -31.09 -0.66
CA THR A 521 -11.80 -31.27 0.00
C THR A 521 -11.91 -30.53 1.35
N ILE A 522 -10.82 -30.03 1.95
CA ILE A 522 -10.89 -29.42 3.31
C ILE A 522 -11.84 -28.21 3.35
N TRP A 523 -11.77 -27.33 2.37
CA TRP A 523 -12.74 -26.23 2.29
C TRP A 523 -14.10 -26.67 1.73
N GLN A 524 -14.17 -27.84 1.07
CA GLN A 524 -15.41 -28.46 0.62
C GLN A 524 -16.12 -29.27 1.71
N GLN A 525 -15.41 -29.78 2.71
CA GLN A 525 -16.01 -30.51 3.86
C GLN A 525 -16.89 -29.57 4.70
N ASP A 526 -16.49 -28.31 4.86
CA ASP A 526 -17.35 -27.28 5.47
C ASP A 526 -18.59 -26.98 4.60
N LEU A 527 -18.54 -27.22 3.28
CA LEU A 527 -19.64 -27.03 2.32
C LEU A 527 -20.66 -28.18 2.35
N ALA A 528 -20.19 -29.42 2.52
CA ALA A 528 -21.03 -30.63 2.35
C ALA A 528 -22.14 -30.80 3.40
N SER A 529 -22.09 -30.05 4.50
CA SER A 529 -23.02 -30.25 5.63
C SER A 529 -24.34 -29.46 5.55
N LYS A 530 -24.54 -28.55 4.59
CA LYS A 530 -25.76 -27.73 4.51
C LYS A 530 -26.17 -27.42 3.07
N SER A 531 -26.99 -28.32 2.47
CA SER A 531 -27.71 -27.94 1.25
C SER A 531 -28.78 -26.89 1.57
N PHE A 532 -28.71 -25.74 0.97
CA PHE A 532 -29.79 -24.75 0.97
C PHE A 532 -30.91 -25.26 0.03
N ASN A 533 -32.14 -25.33 0.54
CA ASN A 533 -33.30 -25.60 -0.30
C ASN A 533 -33.55 -24.44 -1.24
N GLN A 534 -33.07 -24.52 -2.47
CA GLN A 534 -33.32 -23.51 -3.50
C GLN A 534 -34.82 -23.41 -3.78
N THR A 535 -35.39 -22.23 -3.62
CA THR A 535 -36.75 -21.96 -4.06
C THR A 535 -36.80 -21.99 -5.59
N ASN A 536 -37.79 -22.65 -6.17
CA ASN A 536 -37.96 -22.78 -7.64
C ASN A 536 -38.27 -21.44 -8.35
N ARG A 537 -38.41 -20.33 -7.62
CA ARG A 537 -38.69 -19.00 -8.19
C ARG A 537 -37.79 -17.95 -7.55
N PRO A 538 -37.11 -17.10 -8.36
CA PRO A 538 -36.35 -15.99 -7.84
C PRO A 538 -37.25 -14.98 -7.15
N GLN A 539 -36.76 -14.35 -6.07
CA GLN A 539 -37.43 -13.25 -5.37
C GLN A 539 -36.96 -11.91 -5.92
N LEU A 540 -37.88 -10.97 -6.04
CA LEU A 540 -37.58 -9.60 -6.43
C LEU A 540 -37.36 -8.74 -5.20
N VAL A 541 -36.11 -8.24 -5.03
CA VAL A 541 -35.73 -7.25 -4.02
C VAL A 541 -35.74 -5.87 -4.69
N VAL A 542 -36.41 -4.89 -4.09
CA VAL A 542 -36.47 -3.52 -4.61
C VAL A 542 -35.87 -2.56 -3.59
N ALA A 543 -34.71 -1.96 -3.92
CA ALA A 543 -34.03 -0.97 -3.09
C ALA A 543 -34.60 0.43 -3.30
N VAL A 544 -35.04 1.08 -2.21
CA VAL A 544 -35.73 2.38 -2.22
C VAL A 544 -35.34 3.26 -1.03
N ASP A 545 -35.44 4.58 -1.20
CA ASP A 545 -35.01 5.60 -0.24
C ASP A 545 -36.12 6.54 0.24
N THR A 546 -37.36 6.37 -0.22
CA THR A 546 -38.54 7.19 0.19
C THR A 546 -39.76 6.33 0.43
N ILE A 547 -40.67 6.79 1.31
CA ILE A 547 -41.95 6.10 1.60
C ILE A 547 -42.81 5.95 0.35
N ALA A 548 -42.84 6.94 -0.54
CA ALA A 548 -43.60 6.86 -1.80
C ALA A 548 -43.05 5.73 -2.70
N LYS A 549 -41.75 5.51 -2.73
CA LYS A 549 -41.16 4.39 -3.46
C LYS A 549 -41.40 3.04 -2.76
N VAL A 550 -41.48 3.00 -1.42
CA VAL A 550 -41.93 1.80 -0.69
C VAL A 550 -43.33 1.41 -1.15
N GLN A 551 -44.28 2.35 -1.16
CA GLN A 551 -45.64 2.07 -1.64
C GLN A 551 -45.64 1.58 -3.10
N THR A 552 -44.88 2.22 -3.97
CA THR A 552 -44.75 1.78 -5.37
C THR A 552 -44.21 0.35 -5.50
N ALA A 553 -43.21 -0.04 -4.69
CA ALA A 553 -42.67 -1.40 -4.66
C ALA A 553 -43.73 -2.41 -4.19
N ILE A 554 -44.56 -2.06 -3.21
CA ILE A 554 -45.65 -2.87 -2.71
C ILE A 554 -46.70 -3.05 -3.79
N ASP A 555 -47.16 -2.00 -4.45
CA ASP A 555 -48.18 -2.00 -5.47
C ASP A 555 -47.77 -2.86 -6.69
N ASN A 556 -46.46 -2.99 -6.93
CA ASN A 556 -45.89 -3.81 -8.00
C ASN A 556 -45.38 -5.19 -7.50
N GLN A 557 -45.83 -5.66 -6.35
CA GLN A 557 -45.63 -7.02 -5.84
C GLN A 557 -44.15 -7.41 -5.65
N ALA A 558 -43.32 -6.49 -5.16
CA ALA A 558 -41.97 -6.85 -4.71
C ALA A 558 -42.05 -7.95 -3.63
N ASN A 559 -41.11 -8.85 -3.60
CA ASN A 559 -41.02 -9.89 -2.55
C ASN A 559 -40.37 -9.33 -1.28
N ILE A 560 -39.38 -8.45 -1.47
CA ILE A 560 -38.63 -7.79 -0.40
C ILE A 560 -38.45 -6.31 -0.76
N VAL A 561 -38.71 -5.43 0.17
CA VAL A 561 -38.36 -3.99 0.06
C VAL A 561 -37.08 -3.77 0.87
N LEU A 562 -36.01 -3.30 0.21
CA LEU A 562 -34.79 -2.86 0.86
C LEU A 562 -34.84 -1.34 1.03
N PHE A 563 -35.04 -0.86 2.28
CA PHE A 563 -35.26 0.55 2.58
C PHE A 563 -34.07 1.15 3.33
N GLY A 564 -33.65 2.33 2.94
CA GLY A 564 -32.60 3.08 3.62
C GLY A 564 -31.27 3.10 2.84
N GLY A 565 -30.15 3.08 3.56
CA GLY A 565 -28.82 3.23 2.98
C GLY A 565 -28.49 4.68 2.61
N GLU A 566 -27.91 4.86 1.41
CA GLU A 566 -27.62 6.21 0.87
C GLU A 566 -28.89 6.85 0.31
N SER A 567 -29.18 8.09 0.72
CA SER A 567 -30.27 8.87 0.14
C SER A 567 -29.75 9.81 -0.95
N TYR A 568 -30.03 9.49 -2.19
CA TYR A 568 -29.62 10.30 -3.36
C TYR A 568 -30.37 11.65 -3.47
N ASN A 569 -31.45 11.82 -2.70
CA ASN A 569 -32.18 13.05 -2.61
C ASN A 569 -31.71 13.97 -1.47
N HIS A 570 -30.59 13.61 -0.82
CA HIS A 570 -30.02 14.30 0.33
C HIS A 570 -31.01 14.48 1.52
N GLN A 571 -32.08 13.68 1.56
CA GLN A 571 -33.04 13.67 2.67
C GLN A 571 -32.57 12.70 3.73
N PHE A 572 -32.54 13.14 4.98
CA PHE A 572 -32.24 12.29 6.11
C PHE A 572 -33.41 11.32 6.34
N ILE A 573 -33.12 10.01 6.40
CA ILE A 573 -34.12 8.99 6.68
C ILE A 573 -34.27 8.86 8.21
N THR A 574 -35.45 9.19 8.74
CA THR A 574 -35.70 9.20 10.19
C THR A 574 -36.14 7.81 10.69
N ALA A 575 -36.12 7.61 12.01
CA ALA A 575 -36.64 6.39 12.64
C ALA A 575 -38.12 6.16 12.36
N GLU A 576 -38.92 7.25 12.29
CA GLU A 576 -40.34 7.23 11.97
C GLU A 576 -40.56 6.73 10.52
N MET A 577 -39.69 7.09 9.57
CA MET A 577 -39.75 6.59 8.19
C MET A 577 -39.44 5.09 8.13
N TYR A 578 -38.49 4.60 8.90
CA TYR A 578 -38.22 3.15 8.99
C TYR A 578 -39.42 2.40 9.59
N ALA A 579 -40.04 2.95 10.65
CA ALA A 579 -41.26 2.37 11.25
C ALA A 579 -42.44 2.36 10.27
N GLU A 580 -42.64 3.44 9.53
CA GLU A 580 -43.72 3.54 8.53
C GLU A 580 -43.51 2.58 7.36
N ALA A 581 -42.28 2.49 6.84
CA ALA A 581 -41.94 1.52 5.80
C ALA A 581 -42.21 0.07 6.25
N THR A 582 -41.87 -0.25 7.51
CA THR A 582 -42.15 -1.57 8.11
C THR A 582 -43.63 -1.82 8.24
N ARG A 583 -44.42 -0.85 8.70
CA ARG A 583 -45.87 -0.96 8.81
C ARG A 583 -46.51 -1.27 7.46
N LEU A 584 -46.18 -0.48 6.42
CA LEU A 584 -46.72 -0.67 5.07
C LEU A 584 -46.42 -2.03 4.47
N CYS A 585 -45.14 -2.47 4.60
CA CYS A 585 -44.72 -3.79 4.10
C CYS A 585 -45.42 -4.94 4.84
N ARG A 586 -45.58 -4.85 6.17
CA ARG A 586 -46.28 -5.87 6.97
C ARG A 586 -47.74 -5.97 6.60
N GLU A 587 -48.45 -4.85 6.43
CA GLU A 587 -49.84 -4.82 6.00
C GLU A 587 -50.02 -5.46 4.63
N ALA A 588 -49.04 -5.34 3.74
CA ALA A 588 -49.04 -5.98 2.43
C ALA A 588 -48.47 -7.41 2.42
N ASN A 589 -48.05 -7.97 3.56
CA ASN A 589 -47.36 -9.27 3.70
C ASN A 589 -46.09 -9.38 2.84
N ILE A 590 -45.31 -8.28 2.74
CA ILE A 590 -44.04 -8.16 2.04
C ILE A 590 -42.91 -8.07 3.08
N LYS A 591 -41.79 -8.73 2.84
CA LYS A 591 -40.60 -8.63 3.71
C LYS A 591 -39.96 -7.25 3.60
N ILE A 592 -39.50 -6.75 4.74
CA ILE A 592 -38.78 -5.48 4.84
C ILE A 592 -37.33 -5.69 5.29
N ALA A 593 -36.39 -5.16 4.54
CA ALA A 593 -34.99 -5.14 4.88
C ALA A 593 -34.51 -3.68 5.01
N PHE A 594 -33.52 -3.44 5.86
CA PHE A 594 -32.91 -2.12 6.00
C PHE A 594 -31.46 -2.13 5.50
N ALA A 595 -31.13 -1.18 4.64
CA ALA A 595 -29.77 -0.98 4.18
C ALA A 595 -28.99 -0.08 5.15
N THR A 596 -27.74 -0.44 5.42
CA THR A 596 -26.78 0.46 6.09
C THR A 596 -26.13 1.41 5.07
N PRO A 597 -25.53 2.53 5.49
CA PRO A 597 -24.72 3.34 4.59
C PRO A 597 -23.51 2.54 4.11
N ARG A 598 -23.05 2.78 2.88
CA ARG A 598 -21.94 2.02 2.28
C ARG A 598 -20.61 2.19 3.04
N ILE A 599 -20.36 3.38 3.58
CA ILE A 599 -19.21 3.68 4.44
C ILE A 599 -19.73 4.24 5.77
N MET A 600 -19.15 3.79 6.87
CA MET A 600 -19.36 4.33 8.20
C MET A 600 -18.00 4.79 8.75
N ARG A 601 -17.86 6.08 9.05
CA ARG A 601 -16.64 6.63 9.64
C ARG A 601 -16.56 6.35 11.14
N ASP A 602 -15.38 6.46 11.72
CA ASP A 602 -15.18 6.21 13.15
C ASP A 602 -16.06 7.11 14.03
N ASN A 603 -16.15 8.38 13.70
CA ASN A 603 -17.00 9.35 14.41
C ASN A 603 -18.52 9.14 14.20
N GLU A 604 -18.95 8.29 13.29
CA GLU A 604 -20.36 7.94 13.03
C GLU A 604 -20.79 6.68 13.79
N GLN A 605 -19.86 5.94 14.39
CA GLN A 605 -20.12 4.67 15.07
C GLN A 605 -21.17 4.81 16.19
N THR A 606 -21.10 5.87 17.02
CA THR A 606 -22.10 6.13 18.07
C THR A 606 -23.49 6.38 17.50
N ALA A 607 -23.59 7.14 16.41
CA ALA A 607 -24.88 7.38 15.75
C ALA A 607 -25.46 6.08 15.17
N PHE A 608 -24.60 5.23 14.61
CA PHE A 608 -24.98 3.94 14.06
C PHE A 608 -25.47 2.97 15.15
N THR A 609 -24.79 2.88 16.30
CA THR A 609 -25.25 2.02 17.40
C THR A 609 -26.56 2.51 18.02
N ASN A 610 -26.77 3.83 18.11
CA ASN A 610 -28.04 4.41 18.50
C ASN A 610 -29.17 4.09 17.50
N TRP A 611 -28.86 4.10 16.20
CA TRP A 611 -29.79 3.67 15.15
C TRP A 611 -30.13 2.19 15.31
N LEU A 612 -29.13 1.29 15.53
CA LEU A 612 -29.38 -0.13 15.76
C LEU A 612 -30.32 -0.38 16.94
N THR A 613 -30.17 0.36 18.04
CA THR A 613 -31.06 0.26 19.22
C THR A 613 -32.52 0.55 18.84
N LYS A 614 -32.75 1.60 18.04
CA LYS A 614 -34.11 1.96 17.57
C LYS A 614 -34.65 0.93 16.56
N ILE A 615 -33.80 0.44 15.66
CA ILE A 615 -34.19 -0.53 14.64
C ILE A 615 -34.56 -1.89 15.24
N LYS A 616 -33.95 -2.25 16.38
CA LYS A 616 -34.31 -3.47 17.11
C LYS A 616 -35.78 -3.49 17.49
N ASP A 617 -36.31 -2.37 17.92
CA ASP A 617 -37.74 -2.25 18.30
C ASP A 617 -38.66 -2.25 17.07
N ILE A 618 -38.25 -1.69 15.94
CA ILE A 618 -38.95 -1.71 14.65
C ILE A 618 -38.98 -3.14 14.08
N ALA A 619 -37.93 -3.92 14.34
CA ALA A 619 -37.76 -5.33 13.99
C ALA A 619 -37.97 -5.64 12.49
N PRO A 620 -37.14 -5.12 11.57
CA PRO A 620 -37.17 -5.55 10.17
C PRO A 620 -36.80 -7.04 10.05
N ASP A 621 -37.13 -7.67 8.92
CA ASP A 621 -36.77 -9.07 8.67
C ASP A 621 -35.27 -9.28 8.54
N MET A 622 -34.52 -8.27 8.03
CA MET A 622 -33.07 -8.34 7.87
C MET A 622 -32.43 -6.94 7.74
N ILE A 623 -31.10 -6.90 7.95
CA ILE A 623 -30.27 -5.72 7.72
C ILE A 623 -29.17 -6.08 6.69
N TYR A 624 -29.06 -5.27 5.64
CA TYR A 624 -27.98 -5.36 4.65
C TYR A 624 -26.77 -4.56 5.15
N ALA A 625 -25.67 -5.25 5.41
CA ALA A 625 -24.42 -4.67 5.86
C ALA A 625 -23.47 -4.50 4.68
N HIS A 626 -22.75 -3.38 4.63
CA HIS A 626 -21.77 -3.08 3.58
C HIS A 626 -20.32 -3.30 4.00
N THR A 627 -20.03 -3.35 5.30
CA THR A 627 -18.66 -3.47 5.82
C THR A 627 -18.58 -4.45 7.00
N LEU A 628 -17.39 -4.98 7.27
CA LEU A 628 -17.13 -5.80 8.46
C LEU A 628 -17.48 -5.07 9.76
N ALA A 629 -17.22 -3.76 9.84
CA ALA A 629 -17.58 -2.94 10.99
C ALA A 629 -19.06 -2.97 11.31
N GLN A 630 -19.89 -2.79 10.28
CA GLN A 630 -21.35 -2.81 10.44
C GLN A 630 -21.84 -4.20 10.83
N MET A 631 -21.34 -5.24 10.17
CA MET A 631 -21.65 -6.63 10.50
C MET A 631 -21.31 -6.94 11.96
N TYR A 632 -20.13 -6.51 12.43
CA TYR A 632 -19.68 -6.67 13.80
C TYR A 632 -20.62 -5.99 14.80
N LEU A 633 -20.98 -4.72 14.56
CA LEU A 633 -21.87 -3.98 15.44
C LEU A 633 -23.30 -4.51 15.41
N ILE A 634 -23.84 -4.90 14.25
CA ILE A 634 -25.19 -5.47 14.15
C ILE A 634 -25.28 -6.73 15.03
N LYS A 635 -24.28 -7.61 14.98
CA LYS A 635 -24.23 -8.82 15.83
C LYS A 635 -24.16 -8.51 17.33
N GLN A 636 -23.50 -7.42 17.72
CA GLN A 636 -23.38 -7.03 19.14
C GLN A 636 -24.66 -6.41 19.70
N PHE A 637 -25.39 -5.66 18.89
CA PHE A 637 -26.51 -4.86 19.37
C PHE A 637 -27.88 -5.44 19.04
N THR A 638 -27.96 -6.40 18.11
CA THR A 638 -29.25 -6.97 17.66
C THR A 638 -29.13 -8.48 17.33
N ASP A 639 -30.27 -9.15 17.29
CA ASP A 639 -30.40 -10.53 16.79
C ASP A 639 -31.03 -10.56 15.38
N ILE A 640 -31.09 -9.39 14.70
CA ILE A 640 -31.68 -9.27 13.37
C ILE A 640 -30.82 -10.00 12.35
N THR A 641 -31.44 -10.69 11.43
CA THR A 641 -30.79 -11.38 10.33
C THR A 641 -29.91 -10.42 9.52
N ILE A 642 -28.64 -10.81 9.26
CA ILE A 642 -27.70 -10.01 8.49
C ILE A 642 -27.55 -10.58 7.09
N TRP A 643 -27.60 -9.68 6.10
CA TRP A 643 -27.28 -9.94 4.70
C TRP A 643 -25.99 -9.18 4.32
N ALA A 644 -25.04 -9.85 3.69
CA ALA A 644 -23.83 -9.20 3.19
C ALA A 644 -24.12 -8.56 1.83
N ASP A 645 -24.01 -7.22 1.73
CA ASP A 645 -24.30 -6.53 0.47
C ASP A 645 -23.08 -6.57 -0.48
N PHE A 646 -23.28 -6.13 -1.73
CA PHE A 646 -22.31 -6.27 -2.82
C PHE A 646 -20.91 -5.69 -2.54
N SER A 647 -20.79 -4.74 -1.61
CA SER A 647 -19.51 -4.17 -1.19
C SER A 647 -18.61 -5.11 -0.38
N PHE A 648 -19.16 -6.26 0.10
CA PHE A 648 -18.34 -7.36 0.61
C PHE A 648 -17.52 -8.06 -0.49
N ASN A 649 -17.77 -7.73 -1.75
CA ASN A 649 -17.04 -8.31 -2.89
C ASN A 649 -17.07 -9.85 -2.90
N VAL A 650 -18.22 -10.45 -2.64
CA VAL A 650 -18.40 -11.92 -2.65
C VAL A 650 -18.11 -12.45 -4.06
N TYR A 651 -17.04 -13.23 -4.19
CA TYR A 651 -16.49 -13.67 -5.46
C TYR A 651 -16.30 -15.17 -5.57
N ASN A 652 -16.25 -15.90 -4.44
CA ASN A 652 -16.02 -17.33 -4.35
C ASN A 652 -16.81 -17.99 -3.20
N ASP A 653 -16.90 -19.33 -3.25
CA ASP A 653 -17.65 -20.16 -2.31
C ASP A 653 -16.99 -20.23 -0.92
N VAL A 654 -15.67 -20.09 -0.84
CA VAL A 654 -14.96 -20.06 0.45
C VAL A 654 -15.35 -18.79 1.23
N THR A 655 -15.53 -17.64 0.53
CA THR A 655 -16.09 -16.42 1.14
C THR A 655 -17.51 -16.66 1.65
N LEU A 656 -18.36 -17.34 0.89
CA LEU A 656 -19.73 -17.64 1.33
C LEU A 656 -19.76 -18.54 2.56
N THR A 657 -18.91 -19.58 2.57
CA THR A 657 -18.77 -20.47 3.73
C THR A 657 -18.29 -19.69 4.96
N PHE A 658 -17.29 -18.83 4.80
CA PHE A 658 -16.83 -17.94 5.86
C PHE A 658 -17.96 -17.07 6.41
N LEU A 659 -18.71 -16.39 5.54
CA LEU A 659 -19.85 -15.54 5.93
C LEU A 659 -20.94 -16.33 6.65
N ASN A 660 -21.28 -17.53 6.16
CA ASN A 660 -22.25 -18.43 6.81
C ASN A 660 -21.79 -18.83 8.23
N ASN A 661 -20.53 -19.22 8.39
CA ASN A 661 -19.95 -19.55 9.70
C ASN A 661 -19.92 -18.36 10.64
N TYR A 662 -19.76 -17.14 10.11
CA TYR A 662 -19.87 -15.91 10.88
C TYR A 662 -21.31 -15.53 11.25
N GLY A 663 -22.30 -16.25 10.71
CA GLY A 663 -23.74 -16.07 11.05
C GLY A 663 -24.56 -15.26 10.05
N ILE A 664 -23.97 -14.93 8.89
CA ILE A 664 -24.66 -14.23 7.78
C ILE A 664 -25.64 -15.22 7.12
N LYS A 665 -26.79 -14.70 6.65
CA LYS A 665 -27.90 -15.55 6.13
C LYS A 665 -28.14 -15.40 4.63
N GLY A 666 -27.38 -14.55 3.95
CA GLY A 666 -27.41 -14.38 2.51
C GLY A 666 -26.40 -13.35 2.03
N ALA A 667 -26.13 -13.30 0.74
CA ALA A 667 -25.15 -12.40 0.18
C ALA A 667 -25.54 -11.89 -1.21
N THR A 668 -25.31 -10.60 -1.45
CA THR A 668 -25.33 -9.98 -2.77
C THR A 668 -23.95 -10.16 -3.41
N VAL A 669 -23.90 -10.86 -4.53
CA VAL A 669 -22.63 -11.17 -5.20
C VAL A 669 -22.00 -9.93 -5.83
N SER A 670 -20.69 -9.96 -6.02
CA SER A 670 -19.97 -8.86 -6.67
C SER A 670 -20.53 -8.59 -8.07
N PRO A 671 -20.84 -7.31 -8.40
CA PRO A 671 -21.30 -6.93 -9.75
C PRO A 671 -20.22 -7.10 -10.83
N GLU A 672 -19.00 -7.43 -10.48
CA GLU A 672 -17.91 -7.75 -11.42
C GLU A 672 -17.96 -9.19 -11.94
N LEU A 673 -18.81 -10.07 -11.35
CA LEU A 673 -18.99 -11.45 -11.79
C LEU A 673 -19.79 -11.53 -13.11
N ASN A 674 -19.35 -12.41 -14.00
CA ASN A 674 -20.13 -12.79 -15.17
C ASN A 674 -21.11 -13.93 -14.87
N PHE A 675 -22.06 -14.16 -15.79
CA PHE A 675 -23.11 -15.16 -15.58
C PHE A 675 -22.58 -16.57 -15.30
N LYS A 676 -21.48 -16.98 -15.96
CA LYS A 676 -20.88 -18.32 -15.73
C LYS A 676 -20.34 -18.44 -14.31
N GLN A 677 -19.67 -17.41 -13.81
CA GLN A 677 -19.15 -17.36 -12.43
C GLN A 677 -20.27 -17.36 -11.41
N ILE A 678 -21.33 -16.56 -11.63
CA ILE A 678 -22.52 -16.56 -10.77
C ILE A 678 -23.16 -17.93 -10.70
N LYS A 679 -23.30 -18.62 -11.84
CA LYS A 679 -23.85 -19.99 -11.90
C LYS A 679 -23.01 -20.97 -11.08
N THR A 680 -21.70 -21.00 -11.28
CA THR A 680 -20.78 -21.87 -10.53
C THR A 680 -20.83 -21.56 -9.03
N LEU A 681 -20.86 -20.27 -8.67
CA LEU A 681 -20.96 -19.84 -7.27
C LEU A 681 -22.29 -20.29 -6.63
N ASN A 682 -23.41 -20.18 -7.35
CA ASN A 682 -24.72 -20.58 -6.87
C ASN A 682 -24.83 -22.11 -6.68
N GLU A 683 -24.19 -22.90 -7.54
CA GLU A 683 -24.14 -24.37 -7.43
C GLU A 683 -23.38 -24.83 -6.17
N ALA A 684 -22.35 -24.08 -5.76
CA ALA A 684 -21.54 -24.36 -4.57
C ALA A 684 -22.02 -23.62 -3.30
N SER A 685 -23.01 -22.74 -3.39
CA SER A 685 -23.38 -21.84 -2.30
C SER A 685 -24.12 -22.56 -1.16
N THR A 686 -23.73 -22.22 0.06
CA THR A 686 -24.43 -22.58 1.31
C THR A 686 -25.42 -21.51 1.77
N LEU A 687 -25.48 -20.38 1.07
CA LEU A 687 -26.33 -19.21 1.38
C LEU A 687 -27.18 -18.83 0.16
N PRO A 688 -28.37 -18.24 0.36
CA PRO A 688 -29.09 -17.60 -0.73
C PRO A 688 -28.27 -16.44 -1.29
N LEU A 689 -28.26 -16.34 -2.63
CA LEU A 689 -27.51 -15.31 -3.36
C LEU A 689 -28.46 -14.31 -3.99
N GLU A 690 -28.04 -13.06 -4.01
CA GLU A 690 -28.70 -11.96 -4.70
C GLU A 690 -27.78 -11.38 -5.78
N CYS A 691 -28.38 -10.99 -6.91
CA CYS A 691 -27.71 -10.32 -8.02
C CYS A 691 -28.38 -9.00 -8.33
N ILE A 692 -27.61 -7.92 -8.45
CA ILE A 692 -28.14 -6.63 -8.95
C ILE A 692 -28.41 -6.77 -10.45
N VAL A 693 -29.65 -6.60 -10.87
CA VAL A 693 -30.08 -6.82 -12.26
C VAL A 693 -30.55 -5.55 -12.98
N HIS A 694 -30.90 -4.51 -12.22
CA HIS A 694 -31.36 -3.24 -12.79
C HIS A 694 -31.17 -2.08 -11.81
N GLY A 695 -30.78 -0.91 -12.30
CA GLY A 695 -30.66 0.33 -11.54
C GLY A 695 -29.35 1.09 -11.87
N ASN A 696 -29.20 2.24 -11.24
CA ASN A 696 -27.98 3.01 -11.28
C ASN A 696 -26.93 2.38 -10.36
N MET A 697 -25.78 1.99 -10.92
CA MET A 697 -24.68 1.40 -10.15
C MET A 697 -23.72 2.47 -9.67
N GLU A 698 -23.42 2.45 -8.39
CA GLU A 698 -22.35 3.27 -7.82
C GLU A 698 -20.98 2.77 -8.25
N LEU A 699 -20.30 3.53 -9.11
CA LEU A 699 -18.99 3.16 -9.64
C LEU A 699 -17.85 3.47 -8.67
N MET A 700 -18.00 4.48 -7.81
CA MET A 700 -17.01 4.90 -6.82
C MET A 700 -17.68 5.47 -5.57
N VAL A 701 -17.05 5.21 -4.42
CA VAL A 701 -17.34 5.89 -3.15
C VAL A 701 -16.09 6.65 -2.72
N SER A 702 -16.25 7.94 -2.43
CA SER A 702 -15.11 8.84 -2.17
C SER A 702 -15.44 9.84 -1.06
N GLU A 703 -14.47 10.10 -0.19
CA GLU A 703 -14.52 11.25 0.73
C GLU A 703 -14.34 12.59 -0.01
N TYR A 704 -13.75 12.54 -1.21
CA TYR A 704 -13.55 13.73 -2.02
C TYR A 704 -14.82 14.06 -2.82
N CYS A 705 -15.32 15.27 -2.65
CA CYS A 705 -16.47 15.79 -3.39
C CYS A 705 -16.02 16.84 -4.42
N VAL A 706 -16.17 16.55 -5.73
CA VAL A 706 -15.85 17.49 -6.83
C VAL A 706 -16.66 18.77 -6.70
N LEU A 707 -17.97 18.63 -6.48
CA LEU A 707 -18.89 19.79 -6.35
C LEU A 707 -18.53 20.67 -5.14
N GLY A 708 -18.33 20.04 -3.98
CA GLY A 708 -17.92 20.75 -2.77
C GLY A 708 -16.58 21.49 -2.94
N SER A 709 -15.63 20.84 -3.62
CA SER A 709 -14.28 21.35 -3.78
C SER A 709 -14.15 22.50 -4.77
N PHE A 710 -14.86 22.46 -5.89
CA PHE A 710 -14.72 23.46 -6.94
C PHE A 710 -15.85 24.50 -6.98
N LEU A 711 -17.07 24.15 -6.55
CA LEU A 711 -18.23 25.04 -6.54
C LEU A 711 -18.69 25.39 -5.12
N GLY A 712 -18.47 24.49 -4.16
CA GLY A 712 -19.04 24.57 -2.81
C GLY A 712 -18.17 25.28 -1.78
N ASN A 713 -17.02 25.83 -2.13
CA ASN A 713 -16.06 26.47 -1.20
C ASN A 713 -15.61 25.56 -0.03
N LEU A 714 -15.57 24.24 -0.23
CA LEU A 714 -15.18 23.28 0.82
C LEU A 714 -13.77 23.55 1.37
N ASP A 715 -12.87 24.11 0.53
CA ASP A 715 -11.53 24.56 0.92
C ASP A 715 -11.53 25.68 1.97
N LYS A 716 -12.66 26.36 2.20
CA LYS A 716 -12.86 27.36 3.25
C LYS A 716 -13.51 26.80 4.52
N GLY A 717 -13.66 25.47 4.59
CA GLY A 717 -14.15 24.74 5.77
C GLY A 717 -15.62 24.31 5.73
N THR A 718 -16.51 25.02 5.03
CA THR A 718 -17.94 24.66 4.97
C THR A 718 -18.45 24.66 3.54
N CYS A 719 -19.03 23.53 3.12
CA CYS A 719 -19.61 23.39 1.80
C CYS A 719 -20.95 24.13 1.69
N THR A 720 -21.12 24.93 0.61
CA THR A 720 -22.39 25.60 0.30
C THR A 720 -23.44 24.69 -0.34
N LYS A 721 -23.15 23.39 -0.44
CA LYS A 721 -24.02 22.32 -0.95
C LYS A 721 -24.62 22.63 -2.33
N PRO A 722 -23.82 22.86 -3.37
CA PRO A 722 -24.32 23.12 -4.72
C PRO A 722 -25.16 21.96 -5.28
N CYS A 723 -24.90 20.72 -4.82
CA CYS A 723 -25.64 19.51 -5.19
C CYS A 723 -27.12 19.51 -4.75
N GLU A 724 -27.47 20.24 -3.70
CA GLU A 724 -28.89 20.39 -3.26
C GLU A 724 -29.66 21.36 -4.14
N LYS A 725 -28.94 22.21 -4.90
CA LYS A 725 -29.56 23.28 -5.70
C LYS A 725 -29.72 22.91 -7.17
N ASN A 726 -28.79 22.13 -7.72
CA ASN A 726 -28.73 21.78 -9.14
C ASN A 726 -28.15 20.39 -9.35
N ASN A 727 -28.50 19.76 -10.47
CA ASN A 727 -27.87 18.53 -10.94
C ASN A 727 -26.65 18.86 -11.81
N TYR A 728 -25.62 18.06 -11.66
CA TYR A 728 -24.38 18.17 -12.41
C TYR A 728 -23.93 16.79 -12.92
N TRP A 729 -23.18 16.78 -14.02
CA TRP A 729 -22.61 15.58 -14.63
C TRP A 729 -21.12 15.77 -14.87
N LEU A 730 -20.39 14.64 -14.82
CA LEU A 730 -18.94 14.61 -15.02
C LEU A 730 -18.60 13.78 -16.26
#